data_e24a9d226c94fde11bfb1b08319c423e
#
_entry.id   e24a9d226c94fde11bfb1b08319c423e
#
_cell.length_a   1.000
_cell.length_b   1.000
_cell.length_c   1.000
_cell.angle_alpha   90.00
_cell.angle_beta   90.00
_cell.angle_gamma   90.00
#
_symmetry.space_group_name_H-M   'P 1'
#
loop_
_entity.id
_entity.type
_entity.pdbx_description
1 polymer ?
#
loop_
_entity_poly.entity_id
_entity_poly.type
_entity_poly.pdbx_seq_one_letter_code
_entity_poly.pdbx_strand_id
1 'polypeptide(L)'
;MPNLIHFEYAQTGASSNENSMGMRSMQARAYAARGSQYLLLKAPPASGKSRALMFLALDKLHNQGIKKAIVAVPERSIGGSFSSTELSKYGFFCDWEIDDNNNLCIPGGESSKVKAFKRFMASDDEILICTHATLRFAFQEIEDSVFNDCLLAIDEFHHVSADGDNVLGGVLRSIMANTNAHIVAMTGSYFRGDSIPVLTPEDEAQFDKVSFNYYEQLNGYNYLKSLGIGYHFYQGRYTDVIHEVLNSEENYGKKTIIHIPNVNSGESTKEKYDEVDAILEVLGEAGKRDPETGVIPVTRPDGTVIKVADLVEENDRDIIQNYLRNMNHVDDMDIIIALGMAKEGFDWEWCEHALTVGYRSSLTEIIQIIGRCTRDSENKSHAQFTNLIAQPDAANDNVTIAVNNMLKAITGSLLMEQVLAPNFKFKTKKDGDFEPTPPGTMKIGGFKEPSTKRTKAIIESDLADLKAAILQDDKVIAASAGKIDPEVVNKILIPKIIQRKYPDLTEAEVEEVRQQVVVDCAISSAEVTEQGGKKFIRMADKFINIDELHIDLIDQINPFQKAFEILSKSITTDVLKLIQESIETTRIQMDFEEAKLLWPKVKQFVHEKGREPDLNSSDFTEKRLAECVIYIKQQKRKRVPA
;
A
#
# COMPACT_ATOMS: atom_id res chain seq x y z
N MET A 1 -9.50 21.33 -6.88
CA MET A 1 -10.22 20.16 -7.43
C MET A 1 -10.91 19.45 -6.29
N PRO A 2 -12.11 18.88 -6.45
CA PRO A 2 -12.73 18.19 -5.33
C PRO A 2 -11.92 16.93 -5.00
N ASN A 3 -11.50 16.82 -3.74
CA ASN A 3 -10.92 15.59 -3.23
C ASN A 3 -11.98 14.49 -3.23
N LEU A 4 -11.65 13.32 -3.76
CA LEU A 4 -12.52 12.15 -3.71
C LEU A 4 -12.52 11.53 -2.32
N ILE A 5 -11.38 11.67 -1.63
CA ILE A 5 -11.18 11.17 -0.27
C ILE A 5 -10.52 12.29 0.53
N HIS A 6 -11.06 12.58 1.70
CA HIS A 6 -10.52 13.53 2.64
C HIS A 6 -10.49 12.93 4.02
N PHE A 7 -9.32 12.94 4.67
CA PHE A 7 -9.13 12.47 6.02
C PHE A 7 -8.73 13.60 6.94
N GLU A 8 -9.27 13.60 8.14
CA GLU A 8 -8.82 14.45 9.25
C GLU A 8 -8.28 13.57 10.39
N TYR A 9 -7.23 14.05 11.01
CA TYR A 9 -6.51 13.36 12.07
C TYR A 9 -6.49 14.18 13.35
N ALA A 10 -6.45 13.51 14.51
CA ALA A 10 -6.61 14.15 15.81
C ALA A 10 -5.35 14.87 16.32
N GLN A 11 -4.19 14.75 15.63
CA GLN A 11 -2.93 15.36 16.04
C GLN A 11 -2.55 15.05 17.49
N THR A 12 -2.57 13.77 17.85
CA THR A 12 -2.36 13.33 19.24
C THR A 12 -0.93 13.43 19.73
N GLY A 13 0.05 13.64 18.82
CA GLY A 13 1.49 13.62 19.11
C GLY A 13 2.05 12.21 19.40
N ALA A 14 1.19 11.20 19.49
CA ALA A 14 1.59 9.86 19.96
C ALA A 14 2.62 9.15 19.09
N SER A 15 2.65 9.41 17.77
CA SER A 15 3.60 8.81 16.84
C SER A 15 4.89 9.60 16.68
N SER A 16 4.90 10.89 17.06
CA SER A 16 6.04 11.79 16.95
C SER A 16 6.81 11.94 18.26
N ASN A 17 6.12 11.85 19.40
CA ASN A 17 6.72 12.01 20.71
C ASN A 17 7.62 10.82 21.07
N GLU A 18 8.77 11.12 21.66
CA GLU A 18 9.77 10.14 22.09
C GLU A 18 9.61 9.83 23.59
N ASN A 19 9.85 8.57 23.95
CA ASN A 19 9.93 8.16 25.37
C ASN A 19 11.31 8.50 25.97
N SER A 20 11.56 8.10 27.22
CA SER A 20 12.81 8.32 27.94
C SER A 20 14.05 7.65 27.31
N MET A 21 13.87 6.76 26.34
CA MET A 21 14.94 6.11 25.58
C MET A 21 15.07 6.68 24.14
N GLY A 22 14.40 7.78 23.84
CA GLY A 22 14.39 8.37 22.50
C GLY A 22 13.64 7.56 21.46
N MET A 23 12.70 6.71 21.87
CA MET A 23 11.90 5.87 20.97
C MET A 23 10.53 6.46 20.76
N ARG A 24 10.12 6.61 19.49
CA ARG A 24 8.73 6.89 19.10
C ARG A 24 7.85 5.66 19.36
N SER A 25 6.53 5.82 19.35
CA SER A 25 5.59 4.74 19.73
C SER A 25 5.79 3.44 18.93
N MET A 26 6.02 3.52 17.61
CA MET A 26 6.31 2.36 16.78
C MET A 26 7.61 1.68 17.18
N GLN A 27 8.67 2.47 17.43
CA GLN A 27 9.98 1.97 17.84
C GLN A 27 9.93 1.30 19.22
N ALA A 28 9.21 1.90 20.17
CA ALA A 28 8.99 1.32 21.50
C ALA A 28 8.20 0.00 21.41
N ARG A 29 7.19 -0.08 20.53
CA ARG A 29 6.44 -1.32 20.27
C ARG A 29 7.33 -2.41 19.69
N ALA A 30 8.18 -2.07 18.72
CA ALA A 30 9.16 -3.01 18.16
C ALA A 30 10.18 -3.45 19.22
N TYR A 31 10.70 -2.52 20.02
CA TYR A 31 11.66 -2.81 21.09
C TYR A 31 11.07 -3.68 22.21
N ALA A 32 9.78 -3.59 22.48
CA ALA A 32 9.12 -4.50 23.42
C ALA A 32 9.19 -5.98 22.97
N ALA A 33 9.26 -6.24 21.66
CA ALA A 33 9.43 -7.56 21.06
C ALA A 33 10.89 -7.96 20.80
N ARG A 34 11.89 -7.24 21.37
CA ARG A 34 13.32 -7.45 21.10
C ARG A 34 13.84 -8.85 21.42
N GLY A 35 13.16 -9.58 22.32
CA GLY A 35 13.52 -10.96 22.68
C GLY A 35 13.17 -12.00 21.62
N SER A 36 12.40 -11.67 20.60
CA SER A 36 12.02 -12.59 19.53
C SER A 36 13.25 -13.01 18.71
N GLN A 37 13.38 -14.30 18.44
CA GLN A 37 14.41 -14.81 17.52
C GLN A 37 14.09 -14.36 16.09
N TYR A 38 12.82 -14.49 15.67
CA TYR A 38 12.34 -14.02 14.38
C TYR A 38 11.27 -12.95 14.61
N LEU A 39 11.49 -11.74 14.09
CA LEU A 39 10.58 -10.59 14.22
C LEU A 39 10.24 -10.01 12.86
N LEU A 40 8.95 -9.88 12.56
CA LEU A 40 8.45 -9.20 11.38
C LEU A 40 7.84 -7.85 11.79
N LEU A 41 8.49 -6.76 11.40
CA LEU A 41 8.03 -5.39 11.65
C LEU A 41 7.33 -4.83 10.40
N LYS A 42 6.01 -4.67 10.49
CA LYS A 42 5.18 -4.03 9.46
C LYS A 42 4.85 -2.60 9.88
N ALA A 43 5.45 -1.61 9.23
CA ALA A 43 5.22 -0.21 9.57
C ALA A 43 5.34 0.70 8.34
N PRO A 44 4.56 1.79 8.23
CA PRO A 44 4.55 2.68 7.07
C PRO A 44 5.92 3.29 6.78
N PRO A 45 6.14 3.83 5.56
CA PRO A 45 7.28 4.72 5.32
C PRO A 45 7.31 5.87 6.35
N ALA A 46 8.50 6.36 6.67
CA ALA A 46 8.70 7.44 7.64
C ALA A 46 8.33 7.15 9.10
N SER A 47 7.92 5.94 9.44
CA SER A 47 7.64 5.55 10.83
C SER A 47 8.90 5.40 11.71
N GLY A 48 10.10 5.48 11.12
CA GLY A 48 11.37 5.33 11.83
C GLY A 48 11.85 3.88 11.98
N LYS A 49 11.54 3.01 11.00
CA LYS A 49 11.96 1.59 10.98
C LYS A 49 13.45 1.39 11.12
N SER A 50 14.27 2.17 10.39
CA SER A 50 15.73 2.03 10.45
C SER A 50 16.26 2.27 11.88
N ARG A 51 15.75 3.30 12.58
CA ARG A 51 16.11 3.56 13.97
C ARG A 51 15.58 2.47 14.92
N ALA A 52 14.38 1.92 14.66
CA ALA A 52 13.85 0.77 15.41
C ALA A 52 14.80 -0.43 15.32
N LEU A 53 15.32 -0.70 14.12
CA LEU A 53 16.30 -1.76 13.92
C LEU A 53 17.60 -1.53 14.70
N MET A 54 18.11 -0.29 14.71
CA MET A 54 19.31 0.04 15.50
C MET A 54 19.12 -0.30 16.98
N PHE A 55 17.98 0.09 17.57
CA PHE A 55 17.64 -0.25 18.95
C PHE A 55 17.59 -1.77 19.18
N LEU A 56 16.94 -2.51 18.26
CA LEU A 56 16.84 -3.97 18.35
C LEU A 56 18.21 -4.64 18.22
N ALA A 57 19.02 -4.21 17.24
CA ALA A 57 20.33 -4.79 16.97
C ALA A 57 21.29 -4.58 18.14
N LEU A 58 21.34 -3.37 18.68
CA LEU A 58 22.20 -3.05 19.82
C LEU A 58 21.81 -3.84 21.07
N ASP A 59 20.50 -3.99 21.35
CA ASP A 59 20.07 -4.84 22.47
C ASP A 59 20.46 -6.31 22.26
N LYS A 60 20.35 -6.82 21.03
CA LYS A 60 20.75 -8.20 20.71
C LYS A 60 22.27 -8.41 20.84
N LEU A 61 23.07 -7.45 20.37
CA LEU A 61 24.53 -7.50 20.50
C LEU A 61 24.96 -7.45 21.98
N HIS A 62 24.43 -6.52 22.76
CA HIS A 62 24.88 -6.30 24.13
C HIS A 62 24.24 -7.22 25.17
N ASN A 63 22.99 -7.65 24.98
CA ASN A 63 22.20 -8.31 26.03
C ASN A 63 21.75 -9.75 25.67
N GLN A 64 21.88 -10.18 24.40
CA GLN A 64 21.32 -11.47 23.96
C GLN A 64 22.34 -12.44 23.35
N GLY A 65 23.64 -12.14 23.46
CA GLY A 65 24.72 -13.02 23.01
C GLY A 65 24.93 -13.06 21.49
N ILE A 66 24.27 -12.18 20.74
CA ILE A 66 24.52 -11.98 19.31
C ILE A 66 25.89 -11.30 19.16
N LYS A 67 26.69 -11.79 18.23
CA LYS A 67 28.05 -11.29 17.99
C LYS A 67 28.15 -10.33 16.82
N LYS A 68 27.27 -10.49 15.83
CA LYS A 68 27.28 -9.70 14.59
C LYS A 68 25.87 -9.33 14.17
N ALA A 69 25.70 -8.08 13.72
CA ALA A 69 24.49 -7.57 13.12
C ALA A 69 24.73 -7.24 11.64
N ILE A 70 24.06 -7.94 10.75
CA ILE A 70 24.16 -7.77 9.30
C ILE A 70 22.87 -7.13 8.83
N VAL A 71 22.94 -5.89 8.35
CA VAL A 71 21.81 -5.14 7.78
C VAL A 71 21.85 -5.25 6.26
N ALA A 72 20.86 -5.89 5.68
CA ALA A 72 20.69 -6.02 4.24
C ALA A 72 19.58 -5.08 3.74
N VAL A 73 19.93 -4.21 2.79
CA VAL A 73 19.05 -3.22 2.17
C VAL A 73 18.85 -3.53 0.68
N PRO A 74 17.71 -3.16 0.05
CA PRO A 74 17.47 -3.47 -1.36
C PRO A 74 18.45 -2.74 -2.30
N GLU A 75 18.76 -1.47 -2.02
CA GLU A 75 19.62 -0.62 -2.84
C GLU A 75 20.68 0.12 -2.00
N ARG A 76 21.81 0.49 -2.64
CA ARG A 76 22.91 1.22 -1.97
C ARG A 76 22.48 2.55 -1.36
N SER A 77 21.56 3.24 -2.00
CA SER A 77 21.03 4.53 -1.55
C SER A 77 20.40 4.48 -0.16
N ILE A 78 19.81 3.32 0.22
CA ILE A 78 19.16 3.12 1.51
C ILE A 78 20.19 2.86 2.64
N GLY A 79 21.37 2.36 2.29
CA GLY A 79 22.43 2.11 3.28
C GLY A 79 22.81 3.33 4.12
N GLY A 80 22.64 4.55 3.58
CA GLY A 80 22.84 5.80 4.31
C GLY A 80 21.90 6.00 5.51
N SER A 81 20.73 5.37 5.51
CA SER A 81 19.80 5.41 6.64
C SER A 81 20.30 4.66 7.89
N PHE A 82 21.39 3.90 7.76
CA PHE A 82 22.02 3.14 8.82
C PHE A 82 23.43 3.65 9.17
N SER A 83 23.75 4.88 8.82
CA SER A 83 25.00 5.55 9.24
C SER A 83 25.05 5.72 10.75
N SER A 84 26.25 5.94 11.30
CA SER A 84 26.48 6.14 12.73
C SER A 84 25.51 7.17 13.31
N THR A 85 24.89 6.83 14.44
CA THR A 85 23.81 7.62 15.04
C THR A 85 23.97 7.66 16.56
N GLU A 86 24.03 8.87 17.15
CA GLU A 86 24.12 9.10 18.59
C GLU A 86 22.76 8.86 19.27
N LEU A 87 22.46 7.62 19.66
CA LEU A 87 21.22 7.24 20.32
C LEU A 87 21.24 7.55 21.82
N SER A 88 22.42 7.51 22.45
CA SER A 88 22.63 7.82 23.86
C SER A 88 22.25 9.25 24.23
N LYS A 89 22.38 10.19 23.29
CA LYS A 89 21.90 11.57 23.41
C LYS A 89 20.40 11.68 23.73
N TYR A 90 19.61 10.68 23.32
CA TYR A 90 18.18 10.60 23.54
C TYR A 90 17.77 9.64 24.65
N GLY A 91 18.76 9.10 25.42
CA GLY A 91 18.53 8.26 26.59
C GLY A 91 18.65 6.76 26.36
N PHE A 92 19.09 6.31 25.18
CA PHE A 92 19.42 4.91 24.96
C PHE A 92 20.76 4.55 25.60
N PHE A 93 21.03 3.28 25.86
CA PHE A 93 22.19 2.86 26.65
C PHE A 93 23.53 2.88 25.88
N CYS A 94 23.48 2.93 24.52
CA CYS A 94 24.66 3.00 23.66
C CYS A 94 24.32 3.64 22.31
N ASP A 95 25.37 3.96 21.54
CA ASP A 95 25.25 4.54 20.20
C ASP A 95 25.34 3.46 19.12
N TRP A 96 24.77 3.76 17.95
CA TRP A 96 24.95 2.97 16.75
C TRP A 96 26.19 3.47 16.01
N GLU A 97 27.28 2.72 16.11
CA GLU A 97 28.55 3.05 15.49
C GLU A 97 28.93 2.03 14.42
N ILE A 98 29.27 2.50 13.25
CA ILE A 98 29.68 1.65 12.13
C ILE A 98 31.00 2.14 11.54
N ASP A 99 31.95 1.23 11.32
CA ASP A 99 33.15 1.50 10.53
C ASP A 99 32.79 1.66 9.06
N ASP A 100 33.29 2.72 8.40
CA ASP A 100 33.02 3.00 6.99
C ASP A 100 33.37 1.84 6.05
N ASN A 101 34.40 1.03 6.39
CA ASN A 101 34.77 -0.17 5.64
C ASN A 101 33.71 -1.28 5.71
N ASN A 102 32.87 -1.26 6.73
CA ASN A 102 31.78 -2.21 6.94
C ASN A 102 30.43 -1.68 6.39
N ASN A 103 30.39 -0.46 5.85
CA ASN A 103 29.26 0.00 5.05
C ASN A 103 29.51 -0.26 3.56
N LEU A 104 29.13 -1.45 3.10
CA LEU A 104 29.35 -1.86 1.70
C LEU A 104 28.46 -1.13 0.69
N CYS A 105 27.56 -0.24 1.14
CA CYS A 105 26.70 0.57 0.30
C CYS A 105 27.36 1.89 -0.14
N ILE A 106 28.41 2.35 0.55
CA ILE A 106 29.12 3.59 0.21
C ILE A 106 29.92 3.42 -1.09
N PRO A 107 29.94 4.45 -1.99
CA PRO A 107 30.85 4.48 -3.16
C PRO A 107 32.31 4.47 -2.74
N GLY A 108 33.14 3.72 -3.45
CA GLY A 108 34.54 3.50 -3.06
C GLY A 108 34.71 2.21 -2.24
N GLY A 109 35.87 1.91 -1.82
CA GLY A 109 36.20 0.68 -1.09
C GLY A 109 36.48 -0.52 -2.00
N GLU A 110 36.57 -1.70 -1.39
CA GLU A 110 36.99 -2.92 -2.08
C GLU A 110 36.13 -3.26 -3.30
N SER A 111 36.78 -3.58 -4.43
CA SER A 111 36.09 -3.87 -5.70
C SER A 111 35.16 -5.09 -5.63
N SER A 112 35.43 -6.02 -4.69
CA SER A 112 34.59 -7.19 -4.42
C SER A 112 33.88 -7.05 -3.07
N LYS A 113 32.59 -6.68 -3.11
CA LYS A 113 31.76 -6.57 -1.92
C LYS A 113 31.59 -7.91 -1.18
N VAL A 114 31.62 -9.04 -1.91
CA VAL A 114 31.60 -10.39 -1.33
C VAL A 114 32.86 -10.68 -0.51
N LYS A 115 34.03 -10.27 -1.00
CA LYS A 115 35.28 -10.41 -0.22
C LYS A 115 35.25 -9.55 1.04
N ALA A 116 34.75 -8.32 0.97
CA ALA A 116 34.59 -7.45 2.12
C ALA A 116 33.63 -8.08 3.14
N PHE A 117 32.52 -8.67 2.70
CA PHE A 117 31.60 -9.41 3.55
C PHE A 117 32.30 -10.58 4.28
N LYS A 118 33.04 -11.42 3.55
CA LYS A 118 33.80 -12.53 4.14
C LYS A 118 34.83 -12.06 5.18
N ARG A 119 35.54 -10.96 4.90
CA ARG A 119 36.49 -10.35 5.84
C ARG A 119 35.78 -9.93 7.11
N PHE A 120 34.63 -9.26 7.02
CA PHE A 120 33.81 -8.88 8.16
C PHE A 120 33.39 -10.11 8.98
N MET A 121 32.94 -11.19 8.34
CA MET A 121 32.54 -12.40 9.06
C MET A 121 33.69 -13.03 9.84
N ALA A 122 34.96 -12.79 9.43
CA ALA A 122 36.15 -13.30 10.07
C ALA A 122 36.80 -12.27 11.04
N SER A 123 36.32 -11.03 11.11
CA SER A 123 36.83 -9.97 12.01
C SER A 123 36.11 -9.97 13.36
N ASP A 124 36.55 -9.11 14.28
CA ASP A 124 35.84 -8.84 15.53
C ASP A 124 34.80 -7.71 15.42
N ASP A 125 34.63 -7.13 14.22
CA ASP A 125 33.65 -6.06 13.99
C ASP A 125 32.21 -6.58 14.16
N GLU A 126 31.35 -5.74 14.72
CA GLU A 126 29.98 -6.16 15.13
C GLU A 126 28.89 -5.83 14.12
N ILE A 127 29.06 -4.78 13.29
CA ILE A 127 27.99 -4.26 12.42
C ILE A 127 28.45 -4.19 10.97
N LEU A 128 27.62 -4.74 10.07
CA LEU A 128 27.80 -4.67 8.61
C LEU A 128 26.54 -4.17 7.94
N ILE A 129 26.69 -3.27 6.97
CA ILE A 129 25.60 -2.88 6.06
C ILE A 129 25.94 -3.34 4.64
N CYS A 130 25.02 -4.03 4.00
CA CYS A 130 25.20 -4.51 2.63
C CYS A 130 23.87 -4.47 1.84
N THR A 131 23.96 -4.69 0.53
CA THR A 131 22.73 -4.87 -0.27
C THR A 131 22.22 -6.32 -0.23
N HIS A 132 20.93 -6.54 -0.50
CA HIS A 132 20.34 -7.89 -0.70
C HIS A 132 21.15 -8.72 -1.69
N ALA A 133 21.62 -8.10 -2.77
CA ALA A 133 22.48 -8.77 -3.75
C ALA A 133 23.81 -9.23 -3.16
N THR A 134 24.46 -8.38 -2.35
CA THR A 134 25.74 -8.73 -1.70
C THR A 134 25.56 -9.89 -0.72
N LEU A 135 24.52 -9.86 0.12
CA LEU A 135 24.18 -10.96 1.02
C LEU A 135 23.96 -12.28 0.27
N ARG A 136 23.15 -12.24 -0.80
CA ARG A 136 22.84 -13.41 -1.64
C ARG A 136 24.10 -14.05 -2.23
N PHE A 137 25.01 -13.25 -2.78
CA PHE A 137 26.24 -13.77 -3.38
C PHE A 137 27.24 -14.24 -2.31
N ALA A 138 27.30 -13.55 -1.18
CA ALA A 138 28.17 -13.98 -0.07
C ALA A 138 27.72 -15.33 0.49
N PHE A 139 26.43 -15.55 0.65
CA PHE A 139 25.86 -16.80 1.15
C PHE A 139 26.21 -18.01 0.27
N GLN A 140 26.32 -17.84 -1.04
CA GLN A 140 26.74 -18.92 -1.95
C GLN A 140 28.19 -19.40 -1.73
N GLU A 141 28.99 -18.57 -1.04
CA GLU A 141 30.41 -18.82 -0.81
C GLU A 141 30.79 -19.02 0.68
N ILE A 142 29.82 -19.00 1.58
CA ILE A 142 29.98 -19.10 3.04
C ILE A 142 29.07 -20.23 3.53
N GLU A 143 29.57 -21.03 4.48
CA GLU A 143 28.76 -22.08 5.11
C GLU A 143 27.71 -21.48 6.06
N ASP A 144 26.54 -22.10 6.14
CA ASP A 144 25.43 -21.65 6.99
C ASP A 144 25.86 -21.44 8.46
N SER A 145 26.71 -22.33 8.98
CA SER A 145 27.22 -22.30 10.35
C SER A 145 27.91 -21.00 10.76
N VAL A 146 28.42 -20.23 9.78
CA VAL A 146 29.08 -18.94 10.03
C VAL A 146 28.07 -17.87 10.49
N PHE A 147 26.78 -18.08 10.21
CA PHE A 147 25.70 -17.19 10.66
C PHE A 147 25.19 -17.50 12.07
N ASN A 148 25.77 -18.48 12.77
CA ASN A 148 25.44 -18.68 14.18
C ASN A 148 25.80 -17.44 15.01
N ASP A 149 24.98 -17.15 16.00
CA ASP A 149 25.09 -15.97 16.86
C ASP A 149 25.06 -14.64 16.06
N CYS A 150 24.45 -14.62 14.88
CA CYS A 150 24.27 -13.41 14.07
C CYS A 150 22.83 -12.91 14.11
N LEU A 151 22.67 -11.60 14.04
CA LEU A 151 21.42 -10.96 13.66
C LEU A 151 21.44 -10.69 12.16
N LEU A 152 20.46 -11.21 11.44
CA LEU A 152 20.21 -10.86 10.05
C LEU A 152 19.00 -9.93 9.98
N ALA A 153 19.25 -8.68 9.64
CA ALA A 153 18.23 -7.63 9.54
C ALA A 153 17.98 -7.31 8.07
N ILE A 154 16.74 -7.50 7.60
CA ILE A 154 16.36 -7.32 6.19
C ILE A 154 15.40 -6.16 6.08
N ASP A 155 15.84 -5.07 5.50
CA ASP A 155 14.99 -3.92 5.20
C ASP A 155 14.25 -4.13 3.87
N GLU A 156 13.06 -3.53 3.76
CA GLU A 156 12.14 -3.67 2.64
C GLU A 156 11.94 -5.13 2.21
N PHE A 157 11.58 -5.93 3.20
CA PHE A 157 11.46 -7.39 3.10
C PHE A 157 10.52 -7.86 1.96
N HIS A 158 9.60 -7.02 1.52
CA HIS A 158 8.72 -7.31 0.39
C HIS A 158 9.44 -7.46 -0.96
N HIS A 159 10.70 -7.03 -1.07
CA HIS A 159 11.55 -7.31 -2.24
C HIS A 159 12.12 -8.76 -2.25
N VAL A 160 11.92 -9.50 -1.17
CA VAL A 160 12.25 -10.93 -1.07
C VAL A 160 11.05 -11.76 -1.51
N SER A 161 11.24 -12.84 -2.24
CA SER A 161 10.15 -13.72 -2.70
C SER A 161 10.38 -15.15 -2.26
N ALA A 162 9.30 -15.86 -1.94
CA ALA A 162 9.34 -17.30 -1.64
C ALA A 162 9.48 -18.19 -2.88
N ASP A 163 9.44 -17.62 -4.09
CA ASP A 163 9.59 -18.39 -5.33
C ASP A 163 10.94 -19.09 -5.41
N GLY A 164 10.94 -20.28 -6.01
CA GLY A 164 12.13 -21.12 -6.19
C GLY A 164 13.27 -20.42 -6.97
N ASP A 165 12.93 -19.42 -7.78
CA ASP A 165 13.90 -18.58 -8.50
C ASP A 165 14.43 -17.44 -7.64
N ASN A 166 13.85 -17.16 -6.47
CA ASN A 166 14.35 -16.13 -5.56
C ASN A 166 15.34 -16.71 -4.54
N VAL A 167 16.61 -16.54 -4.84
CA VAL A 167 17.73 -17.05 -4.05
C VAL A 167 17.72 -16.53 -2.61
N LEU A 168 17.27 -15.28 -2.36
CA LEU A 168 17.29 -14.70 -1.01
C LEU A 168 16.26 -15.34 -0.06
N GLY A 169 15.07 -15.70 -0.55
CA GLY A 169 14.10 -16.49 0.24
C GLY A 169 14.65 -17.87 0.60
N GLY A 170 15.40 -18.50 -0.33
CA GLY A 170 16.12 -19.74 -0.07
C GLY A 170 17.22 -19.59 1.00
N VAL A 171 17.98 -18.49 0.96
CA VAL A 171 19.00 -18.14 1.96
C VAL A 171 18.39 -18.06 3.36
N LEU A 172 17.27 -17.35 3.50
CA LEU A 172 16.61 -17.20 4.80
C LEU A 172 16.13 -18.52 5.36
N ARG A 173 15.49 -19.36 4.54
CA ARG A 173 15.05 -20.70 4.96
C ARG A 173 16.22 -21.56 5.39
N SER A 174 17.35 -21.51 4.67
CA SER A 174 18.56 -22.26 5.05
C SER A 174 19.09 -21.79 6.39
N ILE A 175 19.20 -20.49 6.62
CA ILE A 175 19.63 -19.89 7.89
C ILE A 175 18.68 -20.30 9.03
N MET A 176 17.36 -20.19 8.82
CA MET A 176 16.37 -20.58 9.84
C MET A 176 16.44 -22.07 10.20
N ALA A 177 16.73 -22.93 9.23
CA ALA A 177 16.79 -24.38 9.45
C ALA A 177 18.11 -24.85 10.07
N ASN A 178 19.22 -24.20 9.78
CA ASN A 178 20.57 -24.73 10.05
C ASN A 178 21.37 -23.92 11.10
N THR A 179 20.83 -22.78 11.59
CA THR A 179 21.57 -21.89 12.50
C THR A 179 20.70 -21.41 13.68
N ASN A 180 21.34 -20.83 14.68
CA ASN A 180 20.66 -20.11 15.77
C ASN A 180 20.53 -18.58 15.50
N ALA A 181 20.73 -18.15 14.27
CA ALA A 181 20.65 -16.74 13.91
C ALA A 181 19.30 -16.12 14.28
N HIS A 182 19.33 -14.85 14.65
CA HIS A 182 18.12 -14.05 14.80
C HIS A 182 17.80 -13.34 13.48
N ILE A 183 16.54 -13.17 13.16
CA ILE A 183 16.11 -12.47 11.94
C ILE A 183 15.12 -11.37 12.31
N VAL A 184 15.42 -10.14 11.87
CA VAL A 184 14.48 -9.02 11.91
C VAL A 184 14.18 -8.60 10.49
N ALA A 185 12.96 -8.88 10.04
CA ALA A 185 12.45 -8.49 8.74
C ALA A 185 11.59 -7.22 8.87
N MET A 186 11.88 -6.21 8.06
CA MET A 186 11.12 -4.96 8.05
C MET A 186 10.50 -4.70 6.70
N THR A 187 9.26 -4.21 6.68
CA THR A 187 8.60 -3.80 5.44
C THR A 187 7.79 -2.52 5.63
N GLY A 188 7.91 -1.61 4.66
CA GLY A 188 7.15 -0.36 4.60
C GLY A 188 5.83 -0.49 3.89
N SER A 189 5.68 -1.54 3.10
CA SER A 189 4.47 -1.80 2.33
C SER A 189 3.73 -3.00 2.88
N TYR A 190 2.46 -2.81 3.12
CA TYR A 190 1.55 -3.92 3.43
C TYR A 190 1.23 -4.75 2.18
N PHE A 191 1.65 -4.28 0.99
CA PHE A 191 1.13 -4.81 -0.26
C PHE A 191 2.24 -5.11 -1.24
N ARG A 192 2.40 -6.38 -1.52
CA ARG A 192 3.08 -6.81 -2.72
C ARG A 192 2.05 -6.84 -3.86
N GLY A 193 2.38 -6.23 -4.99
CA GLY A 193 1.50 -6.19 -6.17
C GLY A 193 1.32 -7.54 -6.87
N ASP A 194 1.98 -8.58 -6.40
CA ASP A 194 1.87 -9.95 -6.90
C ASP A 194 1.34 -10.91 -5.82
N SER A 195 0.82 -12.03 -6.26
CA SER A 195 0.24 -13.07 -5.40
C SER A 195 1.28 -13.96 -4.70
N ILE A 196 2.58 -13.65 -4.83
CA ILE A 196 3.65 -14.50 -4.33
C ILE A 196 4.01 -14.07 -2.91
N PRO A 197 3.85 -14.94 -1.90
CA PRO A 197 4.22 -14.62 -0.53
C PRO A 197 5.74 -14.48 -0.39
N VAL A 198 6.18 -13.64 0.53
CA VAL A 198 7.60 -13.43 0.86
C VAL A 198 8.16 -14.66 1.59
N LEU A 199 7.38 -15.22 2.50
CA LEU A 199 7.67 -16.43 3.24
C LEU A 199 6.58 -17.46 2.98
N THR A 200 6.91 -18.75 3.13
CA THR A 200 5.86 -19.77 3.19
C THR A 200 5.01 -19.55 4.45
N PRO A 201 3.74 -20.00 4.48
CA PRO A 201 2.91 -19.89 5.68
C PRO A 201 3.56 -20.50 6.94
N GLU A 202 4.30 -21.60 6.76
CA GLU A 202 5.01 -22.29 7.83
C GLU A 202 6.18 -21.46 8.37
N ASP A 203 6.94 -20.82 7.49
CA ASP A 203 8.07 -19.97 7.87
C ASP A 203 7.55 -18.68 8.53
N GLU A 204 6.49 -18.08 7.96
CA GLU A 204 5.87 -16.87 8.51
C GLU A 204 5.27 -17.08 9.90
N ALA A 205 4.76 -18.28 10.18
CA ALA A 205 4.21 -18.63 11.48
C ALA A 205 5.26 -18.66 12.62
N GLN A 206 6.56 -18.69 12.28
CA GLN A 206 7.66 -18.64 13.24
C GLN A 206 8.02 -17.21 13.66
N PHE A 207 7.55 -16.20 12.93
CA PHE A 207 7.83 -14.81 13.24
C PHE A 207 6.81 -14.25 14.22
N ASP A 208 7.30 -13.60 15.27
CA ASP A 208 6.51 -12.65 16.04
C ASP A 208 6.26 -11.42 15.16
N LYS A 209 5.03 -10.89 15.21
CA LYS A 209 4.62 -9.79 14.34
C LYS A 209 4.39 -8.52 15.13
N VAL A 210 5.01 -7.43 14.70
CA VAL A 210 4.73 -6.08 15.19
C VAL A 210 4.19 -5.25 14.04
N SER A 211 2.96 -4.78 14.18
CA SER A 211 2.30 -3.95 13.18
C SER A 211 2.06 -2.54 13.73
N PHE A 212 2.31 -1.56 12.88
CA PHE A 212 1.98 -0.15 13.10
C PHE A 212 1.38 0.37 11.80
N ASN A 213 0.14 0.87 11.84
CA ASN A 213 -0.58 1.21 10.62
C ASN A 213 -0.49 2.71 10.27
N TYR A 214 -0.91 3.06 9.05
CA TYR A 214 -0.90 4.44 8.58
C TYR A 214 -1.79 5.37 9.40
N TYR A 215 -2.97 4.90 9.79
CA TYR A 215 -3.88 5.69 10.61
C TYR A 215 -3.25 6.05 11.96
N GLU A 216 -2.63 5.08 12.64
CA GLU A 216 -1.92 5.32 13.90
C GLU A 216 -0.81 6.36 13.72
N GLN A 217 -0.05 6.25 12.62
CA GLN A 217 1.02 7.22 12.33
C GLN A 217 0.49 8.62 12.11
N LEU A 218 -0.45 8.79 11.17
CA LEU A 218 -0.96 10.10 10.76
C LEU A 218 -1.76 10.77 11.88
N ASN A 219 -2.59 9.99 12.59
CA ASN A 219 -3.35 10.48 13.74
C ASN A 219 -2.45 10.89 14.92
N GLY A 220 -1.26 10.31 15.00
CA GLY A 220 -0.25 10.57 16.01
C GLY A 220 0.73 11.70 15.68
N TYR A 221 0.59 12.42 14.59
CA TYR A 221 1.44 13.54 14.22
C TYR A 221 1.11 14.81 15.02
N ASN A 222 2.03 15.80 14.99
CA ASN A 222 1.87 17.09 15.66
C ASN A 222 1.28 18.15 14.73
N TYR A 223 1.65 18.19 13.46
CA TYR A 223 1.37 19.28 12.53
C TYR A 223 0.39 18.87 11.44
N LEU A 224 0.61 17.74 10.77
CA LEU A 224 -0.22 17.27 9.68
C LEU A 224 -1.61 16.86 10.21
N LYS A 225 -2.62 17.62 9.81
CA LYS A 225 -4.01 17.47 10.27
C LYS A 225 -4.89 16.72 9.28
N SER A 226 -4.62 16.87 7.99
CA SER A 226 -5.50 16.31 6.97
C SER A 226 -4.74 15.83 5.73
N LEU A 227 -5.34 14.87 5.03
CA LEU A 227 -4.87 14.33 3.74
C LEU A 227 -6.00 14.32 2.74
N GLY A 228 -5.76 14.91 1.58
CA GLY A 228 -6.62 14.85 0.40
C GLY A 228 -6.08 13.86 -0.62
N ILE A 229 -6.96 13.06 -1.20
CA ILE A 229 -6.65 12.20 -2.36
C ILE A 229 -7.58 12.60 -3.50
N GLY A 230 -7.01 13.14 -4.56
CA GLY A 230 -7.72 13.62 -5.74
C GLY A 230 -7.34 12.87 -7.00
N TYR A 231 -8.27 12.83 -7.94
CA TYR A 231 -8.07 12.32 -9.28
C TYR A 231 -8.45 13.39 -10.29
N HIS A 232 -7.65 13.49 -11.34
CA HIS A 232 -7.97 14.32 -12.48
C HIS A 232 -7.97 13.44 -13.73
N PHE A 233 -9.15 13.31 -14.34
CA PHE A 233 -9.31 12.54 -15.58
C PHE A 233 -9.13 13.49 -16.76
N TYR A 234 -8.21 13.18 -17.67
CA TYR A 234 -7.86 14.03 -18.80
C TYR A 234 -7.96 13.31 -20.14
N GLN A 235 -8.10 14.10 -21.22
CA GLN A 235 -7.97 13.66 -22.60
C GLN A 235 -6.78 14.37 -23.25
N GLY A 236 -6.09 13.73 -24.19
CA GLY A 236 -4.91 14.28 -24.80
C GLY A 236 -3.63 14.04 -24.01
N ARG A 237 -2.75 15.05 -23.95
CA ARG A 237 -1.47 14.95 -23.24
C ARG A 237 -1.61 15.41 -21.80
N TYR A 238 -0.99 14.70 -20.87
CA TYR A 238 -0.99 15.12 -19.47
C TYR A 238 -0.22 16.42 -19.25
N THR A 239 0.78 16.72 -20.08
CA THR A 239 1.56 17.96 -20.04
C THR A 239 0.69 19.21 -20.27
N ASP A 240 -0.38 19.08 -21.05
CA ASP A 240 -1.31 20.19 -21.28
C ASP A 240 -2.19 20.46 -20.05
N VAL A 241 -2.44 19.42 -19.23
CA VAL A 241 -3.33 19.48 -18.06
C VAL A 241 -2.57 19.79 -16.77
N ILE A 242 -1.29 19.45 -16.70
CA ILE A 242 -0.47 19.66 -15.50
C ILE A 242 -0.43 21.13 -15.08
N HIS A 243 -0.55 22.05 -16.04
CA HIS A 243 -0.65 23.49 -15.80
C HIS A 243 -1.86 23.83 -14.92
N GLU A 244 -3.03 23.27 -15.20
CA GLU A 244 -4.25 23.53 -14.43
C GLU A 244 -4.11 23.04 -12.98
N VAL A 245 -3.44 21.90 -12.80
CA VAL A 245 -3.26 21.30 -11.49
C VAL A 245 -2.26 22.07 -10.65
N LEU A 246 -1.10 22.43 -11.20
CA LEU A 246 -0.04 23.10 -10.45
C LEU A 246 -0.36 24.57 -10.16
N ASN A 247 -1.11 25.23 -11.05
CA ASN A 247 -1.50 26.63 -10.91
C ASN A 247 -2.91 26.83 -10.30
N SER A 248 -3.56 25.72 -9.85
CA SER A 248 -4.81 25.86 -9.10
C SER A 248 -4.59 26.62 -7.79
N GLU A 249 -5.58 27.38 -7.33
CA GLU A 249 -5.54 28.14 -6.07
C GLU A 249 -5.11 27.24 -4.88
N GLU A 250 -5.51 25.97 -4.90
CA GLU A 250 -5.20 24.99 -3.85
C GLU A 250 -3.75 24.51 -3.86
N ASN A 251 -3.08 24.48 -5.04
CA ASN A 251 -1.75 23.89 -5.20
C ASN A 251 -0.64 24.90 -5.51
N TYR A 252 -1.00 26.11 -5.89
CA TYR A 252 -0.03 27.14 -6.21
C TYR A 252 0.89 27.45 -5.01
N GLY A 253 2.20 27.41 -5.24
CA GLY A 253 3.20 27.68 -4.20
C GLY A 253 3.51 26.51 -3.26
N LYS A 254 2.79 25.39 -3.34
CA LYS A 254 3.07 24.22 -2.50
C LYS A 254 4.36 23.51 -2.91
N LYS A 255 5.06 23.00 -1.91
CA LYS A 255 6.21 22.10 -2.09
C LYS A 255 5.75 20.80 -2.73
N THR A 256 6.07 20.59 -4.01
CA THR A 256 5.45 19.54 -4.84
C THR A 256 6.47 18.57 -5.40
N ILE A 257 6.20 17.27 -5.27
CA ILE A 257 6.88 16.21 -6.02
C ILE A 257 6.02 15.76 -7.19
N ILE A 258 6.59 15.75 -8.39
CA ILE A 258 5.92 15.38 -9.64
C ILE A 258 6.52 14.07 -10.15
N HIS A 259 5.72 13.02 -10.16
CA HIS A 259 6.11 11.72 -10.71
C HIS A 259 5.60 11.58 -12.14
N ILE A 260 6.49 11.79 -13.13
CA ILE A 260 6.16 11.57 -14.54
C ILE A 260 6.03 10.07 -14.86
N PRO A 261 5.29 9.70 -15.92
CA PRO A 261 5.09 8.30 -16.29
C PRO A 261 6.38 7.62 -16.75
N ASN A 262 6.45 6.31 -16.60
CA ASN A 262 7.53 5.52 -17.19
C ASN A 262 7.44 5.60 -18.72
N VAL A 263 8.59 5.67 -19.41
CA VAL A 263 8.66 5.75 -20.88
C VAL A 263 7.92 4.62 -21.61
N ASN A 264 7.71 3.48 -20.96
CA ASN A 264 6.95 2.36 -21.50
C ASN A 264 5.44 2.45 -21.25
N SER A 265 4.97 3.43 -20.49
CA SER A 265 3.53 3.61 -20.23
C SER A 265 2.82 4.24 -21.45
N GLY A 266 1.51 4.06 -21.52
CA GLY A 266 0.68 4.67 -22.57
C GLY A 266 0.55 6.18 -22.46
N GLU A 267 0.77 6.71 -21.26
CA GLU A 267 0.66 8.14 -20.95
C GLU A 267 1.93 8.93 -21.29
N SER A 268 3.09 8.25 -21.41
CA SER A 268 4.37 8.89 -21.75
C SER A 268 4.43 9.31 -23.22
N THR A 269 5.06 10.45 -23.47
CA THR A 269 5.41 10.91 -24.83
C THR A 269 6.55 10.09 -25.44
N LYS A 270 7.18 9.21 -24.67
CA LYS A 270 8.39 8.40 -24.96
C LYS A 270 9.70 9.19 -24.86
N GLU A 271 9.65 10.51 -24.76
CA GLU A 271 10.78 11.42 -24.67
C GLU A 271 10.79 12.08 -23.28
N LYS A 272 11.39 11.39 -22.29
CA LYS A 272 11.34 11.79 -20.86
C LYS A 272 11.93 13.18 -20.59
N TYR A 273 12.88 13.63 -21.40
CA TYR A 273 13.49 14.96 -21.25
C TYR A 273 12.56 16.05 -21.77
N ASP A 274 11.89 15.82 -22.91
CA ASP A 274 10.88 16.75 -23.43
C ASP A 274 9.70 16.90 -22.45
N GLU A 275 9.35 15.83 -21.71
CA GLU A 275 8.34 15.88 -20.65
C GLU A 275 8.77 16.78 -19.48
N VAL A 276 10.06 16.73 -19.09
CA VAL A 276 10.61 17.61 -18.05
C VAL A 276 10.63 19.06 -18.56
N ASP A 277 11.08 19.29 -19.77
CA ASP A 277 11.12 20.64 -20.37
C ASP A 277 9.71 21.25 -20.44
N ALA A 278 8.72 20.48 -20.87
CA ALA A 278 7.32 20.93 -20.88
C ALA A 278 6.80 21.29 -19.47
N ILE A 279 7.20 20.54 -18.44
CA ILE A 279 6.83 20.86 -17.05
C ILE A 279 7.55 22.15 -16.61
N LEU A 280 8.81 22.33 -16.92
CA LEU A 280 9.56 23.56 -16.61
C LEU A 280 8.92 24.77 -17.28
N GLU A 281 8.53 24.69 -18.55
CA GLU A 281 7.81 25.75 -19.27
C GLU A 281 6.46 26.10 -18.61
N VAL A 282 5.73 25.10 -18.10
CA VAL A 282 4.49 25.31 -17.34
C VAL A 282 4.75 26.08 -16.04
N LEU A 283 5.87 25.82 -15.38
CA LEU A 283 6.24 26.48 -14.12
C LEU A 283 6.71 27.92 -14.32
N GLY A 284 7.36 28.22 -15.46
CA GLY A 284 7.88 29.54 -15.76
C GLY A 284 9.12 29.53 -16.65
N GLU A 285 9.92 30.58 -16.61
CA GLU A 285 11.17 30.72 -17.36
C GLU A 285 12.30 29.99 -16.60
N ALA A 286 12.78 28.88 -17.16
CA ALA A 286 13.86 28.11 -16.57
C ALA A 286 15.23 28.79 -16.78
N GLY A 287 15.96 29.00 -15.69
CA GLY A 287 17.34 29.45 -15.69
C GLY A 287 18.35 28.32 -15.91
N LYS A 288 19.63 28.65 -15.81
CA LYS A 288 20.69 27.65 -15.90
C LYS A 288 20.75 26.79 -14.63
N ARG A 289 20.94 25.50 -14.80
CA ARG A 289 21.21 24.56 -13.71
C ARG A 289 22.48 24.98 -12.96
N ASP A 290 22.40 25.06 -11.65
CA ASP A 290 23.53 25.34 -10.78
C ASP A 290 24.50 24.13 -10.77
N PRO A 291 25.78 24.31 -11.11
CA PRO A 291 26.72 23.20 -11.22
C PRO A 291 27.14 22.60 -9.86
N GLU A 292 26.95 23.31 -8.74
CA GLU A 292 27.32 22.84 -7.40
C GLU A 292 26.17 22.07 -6.74
N THR A 293 24.94 22.51 -6.95
CA THR A 293 23.74 21.94 -6.33
C THR A 293 22.88 21.11 -7.26
N GLY A 294 23.00 21.31 -8.58
CA GLY A 294 22.14 20.70 -9.59
C GLY A 294 20.73 21.31 -9.67
N VAL A 295 20.44 22.35 -8.87
CA VAL A 295 19.13 23.01 -8.83
C VAL A 295 18.91 23.87 -10.06
N ILE A 296 17.70 23.85 -10.61
CA ILE A 296 17.25 24.72 -11.70
C ILE A 296 16.40 25.84 -11.10
N PRO A 297 16.84 27.12 -11.16
CA PRO A 297 15.98 28.23 -10.80
C PRO A 297 14.93 28.47 -11.90
N VAL A 298 13.67 28.60 -11.54
CA VAL A 298 12.58 28.88 -12.48
C VAL A 298 11.85 30.15 -12.04
N THR A 299 11.77 31.14 -12.95
CA THR A 299 11.07 32.38 -12.67
C THR A 299 9.61 32.27 -13.09
N ARG A 300 8.69 32.33 -12.14
CA ARG A 300 7.24 32.30 -12.38
C ARG A 300 6.75 33.60 -13.03
N PRO A 301 5.55 33.60 -13.64
CA PRO A 301 4.96 34.80 -14.24
C PRO A 301 4.78 35.98 -13.27
N ASP A 302 4.66 35.72 -11.97
CA ASP A 302 4.56 36.76 -10.92
C ASP A 302 5.92 37.32 -10.47
N GLY A 303 7.03 36.82 -11.07
CA GLY A 303 8.39 37.22 -10.73
C GLY A 303 9.02 36.44 -9.58
N THR A 304 8.31 35.51 -8.96
CA THR A 304 8.85 34.62 -7.91
C THR A 304 9.81 33.63 -8.52
N VAL A 305 10.99 33.46 -7.92
CA VAL A 305 11.96 32.41 -8.33
C VAL A 305 11.80 31.20 -7.45
N ILE A 306 11.52 30.05 -8.06
CA ILE A 306 11.41 28.76 -7.40
C ILE A 306 12.59 27.85 -7.74
N LYS A 307 12.90 26.93 -6.85
CA LYS A 307 13.96 25.94 -6.97
C LYS A 307 13.39 24.60 -7.41
N VAL A 308 13.88 24.09 -8.55
CA VAL A 308 13.40 22.83 -9.13
C VAL A 308 14.55 21.82 -9.19
N ALA A 309 14.31 20.62 -8.71
CA ALA A 309 15.20 19.47 -8.85
C ALA A 309 14.66 18.53 -9.95
N ASP A 310 15.51 18.25 -10.94
CA ASP A 310 15.24 17.28 -11.98
C ASP A 310 16.02 15.99 -11.69
N LEU A 311 15.31 14.93 -11.28
CA LEU A 311 15.86 13.58 -11.04
C LEU A 311 15.71 12.65 -12.26
N VAL A 312 15.18 13.14 -13.36
CA VAL A 312 15.03 12.39 -14.61
C VAL A 312 16.32 12.40 -15.43
N GLU A 313 17.04 13.54 -15.41
CA GLU A 313 18.36 13.67 -16.02
C GLU A 313 19.37 12.71 -15.37
N GLU A 314 20.13 12.00 -16.19
CA GLU A 314 21.11 11.02 -15.72
C GLU A 314 22.47 11.65 -15.45
N ASN A 315 22.82 12.67 -16.24
CA ASN A 315 24.02 13.45 -15.99
C ASN A 315 23.80 14.33 -14.75
N ASP A 316 24.81 14.41 -13.90
CA ASP A 316 24.79 15.21 -12.66
C ASP A 316 23.72 14.78 -11.63
N ARG A 317 23.07 13.62 -11.80
CA ARG A 317 22.07 13.10 -10.86
C ARG A 317 22.65 12.98 -9.43
N ASP A 318 23.90 12.56 -9.31
CA ASP A 318 24.55 12.41 -8.00
C ASP A 318 24.70 13.75 -7.29
N ILE A 319 24.89 14.85 -8.01
CA ILE A 319 25.02 16.21 -7.44
C ILE A 319 23.69 16.60 -6.81
N ILE A 320 22.60 16.55 -7.57
CA ILE A 320 21.27 16.93 -7.05
C ILE A 320 20.78 15.97 -5.96
N GLN A 321 21.06 14.67 -6.06
CA GLN A 321 20.72 13.72 -4.99
C GLN A 321 21.50 14.02 -3.70
N ASN A 322 22.78 14.37 -3.81
CA ASN A 322 23.58 14.77 -2.65
C ASN A 322 23.04 16.06 -2.03
N TYR A 323 22.65 17.04 -2.84
CA TYR A 323 22.01 18.26 -2.36
C TYR A 323 20.70 17.95 -1.62
N LEU A 324 19.80 17.15 -2.21
CA LEU A 324 18.54 16.77 -1.59
C LEU A 324 18.69 16.00 -0.26
N ARG A 325 19.77 15.23 -0.08
CA ARG A 325 20.07 14.54 1.19
C ARG A 325 20.55 15.46 2.29
N ASN A 326 21.16 16.58 1.93
CA ASN A 326 21.75 17.53 2.88
C ASN A 326 20.87 18.77 3.11
N MET A 327 19.66 18.80 2.53
CA MET A 327 18.69 19.86 2.81
C MET A 327 18.32 19.88 4.29
N ASN A 328 18.27 21.06 4.87
CA ASN A 328 17.92 21.24 6.28
C ASN A 328 16.95 22.42 6.50
N HIS A 329 16.47 23.04 5.43
CA HIS A 329 15.53 24.16 5.48
C HIS A 329 14.40 24.00 4.47
N VAL A 330 13.20 24.47 4.83
CA VAL A 330 12.01 24.39 3.98
C VAL A 330 12.19 25.07 2.63
N ASP A 331 12.98 26.15 2.58
CA ASP A 331 13.22 26.93 1.36
C ASP A 331 14.38 26.39 0.49
N ASP A 332 14.93 25.24 0.83
CA ASP A 332 16.00 24.63 0.02
C ASP A 332 15.46 24.08 -1.30
N MET A 333 14.17 23.67 -1.36
CA MET A 333 13.54 23.12 -2.55
C MET A 333 12.05 23.47 -2.62
N ASP A 334 11.54 23.70 -3.85
CA ASP A 334 10.12 23.93 -4.11
C ASP A 334 9.47 22.80 -4.89
N ILE A 335 10.12 22.31 -5.94
CA ILE A 335 9.58 21.26 -6.80
C ILE A 335 10.63 20.21 -7.12
N ILE A 336 10.23 18.93 -7.06
CA ILE A 336 11.05 17.80 -7.48
C ILE A 336 10.33 17.07 -8.62
N ILE A 337 10.99 16.90 -9.77
CA ILE A 337 10.50 16.10 -10.90
C ILE A 337 11.23 14.77 -10.92
N ALA A 338 10.48 13.67 -10.93
CA ALA A 338 11.04 12.33 -10.84
C ALA A 338 10.38 11.35 -11.82
N LEU A 339 11.15 10.41 -12.36
CA LEU A 339 10.65 9.34 -13.21
C LEU A 339 10.27 8.14 -12.34
N GLY A 340 9.01 7.67 -12.46
CA GLY A 340 8.54 6.54 -11.69
C GLY A 340 8.59 6.77 -10.19
N MET A 341 9.04 5.78 -9.41
CA MET A 341 9.46 6.03 -8.05
C MET A 341 10.75 6.84 -8.08
N ALA A 342 10.73 8.05 -7.52
CA ALA A 342 11.98 8.68 -7.14
C ALA A 342 12.71 7.68 -6.27
N LYS A 343 13.79 7.08 -6.81
CA LYS A 343 14.54 6.05 -6.12
C LYS A 343 14.83 6.52 -4.72
N GLU A 344 14.53 5.68 -3.76
CA GLU A 344 14.72 5.93 -2.34
C GLU A 344 16.15 6.48 -2.10
N GLY A 345 16.31 7.45 -1.25
CA GLY A 345 17.64 7.98 -0.96
C GLY A 345 17.68 9.41 -0.47
N PHE A 346 16.55 10.10 -0.44
CA PHE A 346 16.43 11.40 0.22
C PHE A 346 15.13 11.47 1.03
N ASP A 347 15.16 12.24 2.09
CA ASP A 347 14.00 12.56 2.92
C ASP A 347 13.62 14.02 2.74
N TRP A 348 12.40 14.28 2.25
CA TRP A 348 11.87 15.63 2.04
C TRP A 348 10.59 15.80 2.84
N GLU A 349 10.73 16.13 4.12
CA GLU A 349 9.60 16.24 5.05
C GLU A 349 8.65 17.39 4.74
N TRP A 350 9.13 18.41 4.06
CA TRP A 350 8.36 19.62 3.72
C TRP A 350 7.40 19.44 2.53
N CYS A 351 7.44 18.32 1.83
CA CYS A 351 6.58 18.04 0.68
C CYS A 351 5.10 18.11 1.09
N GLU A 352 4.32 18.98 0.44
CA GLU A 352 2.89 19.19 0.70
C GLU A 352 2.01 18.49 -0.35
N HIS A 353 2.50 18.39 -1.59
CA HIS A 353 1.74 17.86 -2.71
C HIS A 353 2.54 16.79 -3.46
N ALA A 354 1.95 15.60 -3.63
CA ALA A 354 2.46 14.56 -4.49
C ALA A 354 1.56 14.41 -5.71
N LEU A 355 2.08 14.77 -6.88
CA LEU A 355 1.41 14.68 -8.17
C LEU A 355 1.98 13.50 -8.96
N THR A 356 1.14 12.59 -9.43
CA THR A 356 1.55 11.46 -10.23
C THR A 356 0.72 11.34 -11.50
N VAL A 357 1.34 10.85 -12.57
CA VAL A 357 0.70 10.68 -13.88
C VAL A 357 0.56 9.20 -14.22
N GLY A 358 -0.63 8.82 -14.66
CA GLY A 358 -0.93 7.48 -15.14
C GLY A 358 -1.17 6.44 -14.06
N TYR A 359 -1.40 5.21 -14.50
CA TYR A 359 -1.55 4.06 -13.64
C TYR A 359 -0.18 3.57 -13.14
N ARG A 360 -0.09 3.31 -11.85
CA ARG A 360 1.06 2.65 -11.24
C ARG A 360 0.75 1.17 -11.06
N SER A 361 1.68 0.31 -11.52
CA SER A 361 1.48 -1.14 -11.51
C SER A 361 1.46 -1.75 -10.11
N SER A 362 2.05 -1.05 -9.13
CA SER A 362 2.15 -1.50 -7.76
C SER A 362 1.46 -0.53 -6.80
N LEU A 363 0.58 -1.08 -5.97
CA LEU A 363 -0.05 -0.32 -4.90
C LEU A 363 0.98 0.14 -3.85
N THR A 364 2.03 -0.65 -3.63
CA THR A 364 3.19 -0.27 -2.82
C THR A 364 3.79 1.05 -3.29
N GLU A 365 3.93 1.22 -4.60
CA GLU A 365 4.45 2.45 -5.20
C GLU A 365 3.56 3.66 -4.88
N ILE A 366 2.24 3.50 -4.98
CA ILE A 366 1.28 4.56 -4.64
C ILE A 366 1.41 4.94 -3.16
N ILE A 367 1.49 3.96 -2.27
CA ILE A 367 1.67 4.17 -0.83
C ILE A 367 2.98 4.90 -0.52
N GLN A 368 4.06 4.54 -1.18
CA GLN A 368 5.35 5.20 -1.02
C GLN A 368 5.33 6.65 -1.52
N ILE A 369 4.63 6.92 -2.63
CA ILE A 369 4.44 8.28 -3.15
C ILE A 369 3.62 9.12 -2.17
N ILE A 370 2.49 8.61 -1.67
CA ILE A 370 1.67 9.29 -0.66
C ILE A 370 2.48 9.49 0.62
N GLY A 371 3.27 8.51 1.02
CA GLY A 371 4.17 8.59 2.18
C GLY A 371 5.18 9.74 2.12
N ARG A 372 5.50 10.25 0.92
CA ARG A 372 6.39 11.40 0.77
C ARG A 372 5.74 12.73 1.15
N CYS A 373 4.47 12.94 0.78
CA CYS A 373 3.76 14.18 1.17
C CYS A 373 3.11 14.10 2.55
N THR A 374 3.02 12.92 3.16
CA THR A 374 2.40 12.72 4.48
C THR A 374 3.41 12.68 5.63
N ARG A 375 4.60 13.26 5.48
CA ARG A 375 5.54 13.46 6.58
C ARG A 375 5.04 14.57 7.50
N ASP A 376 5.31 14.47 8.81
CA ASP A 376 4.99 15.53 9.76
C ASP A 376 5.99 16.67 9.66
N SER A 377 5.54 17.89 9.45
CA SER A 377 6.40 19.06 9.33
C SER A 377 5.65 20.35 9.64
N GLU A 378 6.32 21.33 10.25
CA GLU A 378 5.73 22.59 10.71
C GLU A 378 5.14 23.45 9.59
N ASN A 379 5.64 23.33 8.36
CA ASN A 379 5.19 24.13 7.23
C ASN A 379 3.80 23.76 6.72
N LYS A 380 3.24 22.60 7.13
CA LYS A 380 1.99 22.11 6.55
C LYS A 380 1.03 21.50 7.58
N SER A 381 -0.25 21.83 7.41
CA SER A 381 -1.36 21.16 8.10
C SER A 381 -2.15 20.22 7.22
N HIS A 382 -1.94 20.29 5.90
CA HIS A 382 -2.63 19.50 4.89
C HIS A 382 -1.63 18.90 3.90
N ALA A 383 -1.81 17.64 3.54
CA ALA A 383 -1.10 16.98 2.46
C ALA A 383 -2.08 16.63 1.32
N GLN A 384 -1.63 16.80 0.08
CA GLN A 384 -2.42 16.48 -1.10
C GLN A 384 -1.72 15.43 -1.95
N PHE A 385 -2.43 14.36 -2.31
CA PHE A 385 -2.05 13.45 -3.38
C PHE A 385 -2.98 13.65 -4.56
N THR A 386 -2.44 13.84 -5.75
CA THR A 386 -3.20 13.97 -6.99
C THR A 386 -2.71 12.99 -8.04
N ASN A 387 -3.62 12.22 -8.63
CA ASN A 387 -3.30 11.32 -9.72
C ASN A 387 -3.99 11.78 -11.01
N LEU A 388 -3.20 12.06 -12.05
CA LEU A 388 -3.68 12.34 -13.41
C LEU A 388 -3.90 11.02 -14.15
N ILE A 389 -5.11 10.76 -14.62
CA ILE A 389 -5.48 9.52 -15.30
C ILE A 389 -6.06 9.85 -16.67
N ALA A 390 -5.46 9.26 -17.72
CA ALA A 390 -5.98 9.37 -19.06
C ALA A 390 -7.36 8.68 -19.17
N GLN A 391 -8.33 9.37 -19.75
CA GLN A 391 -9.61 8.76 -20.11
C GLN A 391 -9.41 7.87 -21.35
N PRO A 392 -10.10 6.70 -21.42
CA PRO A 392 -10.07 5.88 -22.62
C PRO A 392 -10.65 6.67 -23.80
N ASP A 393 -9.91 6.69 -24.91
CA ASP A 393 -10.37 7.28 -26.16
C ASP A 393 -11.08 6.20 -26.98
N ALA A 394 -12.37 6.44 -27.30
CA ALA A 394 -13.22 5.53 -28.09
C ALA A 394 -12.68 5.22 -29.49
N ALA A 395 -11.79 6.06 -30.03
CA ALA A 395 -11.16 5.88 -31.32
C ALA A 395 -9.87 5.03 -31.30
N ASN A 396 -9.44 4.57 -30.13
CA ASN A 396 -8.15 3.90 -29.96
C ASN A 396 -8.33 2.38 -29.81
N ASP A 397 -7.53 1.58 -30.53
CA ASP A 397 -7.51 0.11 -30.45
C ASP A 397 -7.15 -0.44 -29.05
N ASN A 398 -6.61 0.40 -28.15
CA ASN A 398 -6.19 0.05 -26.80
C ASN A 398 -7.19 0.41 -25.68
N VAL A 399 -8.46 0.63 -26.02
CA VAL A 399 -9.53 1.00 -25.07
C VAL A 399 -9.58 0.07 -23.86
N THR A 400 -9.51 -1.24 -24.08
CA THR A 400 -9.57 -2.24 -23.00
C THR A 400 -8.42 -2.06 -22.00
N ILE A 401 -7.22 -1.75 -22.48
CA ILE A 401 -6.05 -1.51 -21.62
C ILE A 401 -6.24 -0.23 -20.80
N ALA A 402 -6.70 0.85 -21.44
CA ALA A 402 -6.95 2.12 -20.77
C ALA A 402 -8.04 1.98 -19.70
N VAL A 403 -9.13 1.27 -20.00
CA VAL A 403 -10.20 0.95 -19.04
C VAL A 403 -9.66 0.15 -17.85
N ASN A 404 -8.90 -0.91 -18.11
CA ASN A 404 -8.31 -1.71 -17.04
C ASN A 404 -7.37 -0.90 -16.15
N ASN A 405 -6.53 -0.05 -16.73
CA ASN A 405 -5.61 0.82 -15.98
C ASN A 405 -6.38 1.82 -15.10
N MET A 406 -7.44 2.41 -15.63
CA MET A 406 -8.29 3.33 -14.88
C MET A 406 -9.00 2.62 -13.71
N LEU A 407 -9.54 1.42 -13.93
CA LEU A 407 -10.19 0.62 -12.88
C LEU A 407 -9.18 0.22 -11.79
N LYS A 408 -7.98 -0.19 -12.16
CA LYS A 408 -6.90 -0.51 -11.21
C LYS A 408 -6.48 0.71 -10.39
N ALA A 409 -6.39 1.90 -11.00
CA ALA A 409 -6.09 3.14 -10.28
C ALA A 409 -7.16 3.47 -9.24
N ILE A 410 -8.43 3.30 -9.58
CA ILE A 410 -9.56 3.56 -8.68
C ILE A 410 -9.62 2.54 -7.55
N THR A 411 -9.43 1.26 -7.85
CA THR A 411 -9.37 0.23 -6.79
C THR A 411 -8.19 0.42 -5.87
N GLY A 412 -7.05 0.89 -6.39
CA GLY A 412 -5.90 1.33 -5.59
C GLY A 412 -6.26 2.43 -4.59
N SER A 413 -7.10 3.37 -5.00
CA SER A 413 -7.56 4.47 -4.14
C SER A 413 -8.50 4.01 -3.05
N LEU A 414 -9.41 3.10 -3.37
CA LEU A 414 -10.29 2.51 -2.36
C LEU A 414 -9.49 1.77 -1.29
N LEU A 415 -8.42 1.10 -1.71
CA LEU A 415 -7.55 0.45 -0.75
C LEU A 415 -6.79 1.47 0.11
N MET A 416 -6.37 2.61 -0.47
CA MET A 416 -5.78 3.69 0.32
C MET A 416 -6.77 4.23 1.36
N GLU A 417 -8.03 4.39 0.98
CA GLU A 417 -9.09 4.75 1.94
C GLU A 417 -9.16 3.75 3.10
N GLN A 418 -9.12 2.45 2.81
CA GLN A 418 -9.15 1.41 3.83
C GLN A 418 -7.90 1.40 4.74
N VAL A 419 -6.75 1.71 4.18
CA VAL A 419 -5.46 1.75 4.92
C VAL A 419 -5.34 2.98 5.82
N LEU A 420 -5.92 4.09 5.39
CA LEU A 420 -5.85 5.38 6.08
C LEU A 420 -7.00 5.59 7.09
N ALA A 421 -8.04 4.75 7.05
CA ALA A 421 -9.17 4.81 7.96
C ALA A 421 -8.87 4.20 9.33
N PRO A 422 -9.63 4.59 10.39
CA PRO A 422 -9.52 3.97 11.70
C PRO A 422 -9.92 2.49 11.64
N ASN A 423 -9.18 1.65 12.36
CA ASN A 423 -9.54 0.24 12.52
C ASN A 423 -10.58 0.06 13.62
N PHE A 424 -11.65 -0.67 13.31
CA PHE A 424 -12.67 -1.07 14.25
C PHE A 424 -12.46 -2.51 14.74
N LYS A 425 -12.85 -2.77 15.98
CA LYS A 425 -12.95 -4.13 16.53
C LYS A 425 -14.39 -4.61 16.41
N PHE A 426 -14.59 -5.79 15.86
CA PHE A 426 -15.92 -6.36 15.72
C PHE A 426 -16.12 -7.51 16.69
N LYS A 427 -17.31 -7.56 17.28
CA LYS A 427 -17.75 -8.61 18.19
C LYS A 427 -19.13 -9.13 17.82
N THR A 428 -19.40 -10.36 18.18
CA THR A 428 -20.72 -10.96 18.00
C THR A 428 -21.72 -10.32 18.93
N LYS A 429 -22.83 -9.82 18.38
CA LYS A 429 -23.98 -9.38 19.19
C LYS A 429 -24.77 -10.60 19.65
N LYS A 430 -24.97 -10.73 20.96
CA LYS A 430 -25.81 -11.77 21.56
C LYS A 430 -27.21 -11.22 21.85
N ASP A 431 -28.21 -12.07 21.81
CA ASP A 431 -29.57 -11.69 22.19
C ASP A 431 -29.61 -11.21 23.65
N GLY A 432 -30.18 -10.01 23.86
CA GLY A 432 -30.24 -9.40 25.20
C GLY A 432 -28.96 -8.72 25.68
N ASP A 433 -27.98 -8.51 24.77
CA ASP A 433 -26.73 -7.81 25.10
C ASP A 433 -26.91 -6.29 25.04
N PHE A 434 -27.10 -5.67 26.22
CA PHE A 434 -27.22 -4.22 26.38
C PHE A 434 -25.97 -3.57 27.00
N GLU A 435 -24.87 -4.31 27.15
CA GLU A 435 -23.65 -3.74 27.70
C GLU A 435 -23.04 -2.69 26.75
N PRO A 436 -22.62 -1.53 27.28
CA PRO A 436 -21.96 -0.51 26.46
C PRO A 436 -20.67 -1.05 25.89
N THR A 437 -20.47 -0.81 24.60
CA THR A 437 -19.25 -1.22 23.86
C THR A 437 -18.13 -0.22 24.09
N PRO A 438 -16.88 -0.69 24.30
CA PRO A 438 -15.73 0.19 24.33
C PRO A 438 -15.60 1.02 23.03
N PRO A 439 -15.06 2.25 23.10
CA PRO A 439 -14.82 3.04 21.90
C PRO A 439 -14.03 2.26 20.83
N GLY A 440 -14.41 2.40 19.56
CA GLY A 440 -13.81 1.66 18.46
C GLY A 440 -14.22 0.19 18.33
N THR A 441 -15.21 -0.27 19.12
CA THR A 441 -15.75 -1.64 19.02
C THR A 441 -17.21 -1.60 18.55
N MET A 442 -17.57 -2.47 17.62
CA MET A 442 -18.93 -2.64 17.12
C MET A 442 -19.43 -4.06 17.33
N LYS A 443 -20.70 -4.22 17.72
CA LYS A 443 -21.37 -5.51 17.89
C LYS A 443 -22.28 -5.78 16.69
N ILE A 444 -22.12 -6.96 16.07
CA ILE A 444 -22.81 -7.33 14.84
C ILE A 444 -23.51 -8.68 15.03
N GLY A 445 -24.79 -8.74 14.70
CA GLY A 445 -25.57 -9.98 14.76
C GLY A 445 -25.07 -10.99 13.72
N GLY A 446 -24.95 -12.26 14.13
CA GLY A 446 -24.48 -13.34 13.25
C GLY A 446 -23.00 -13.31 12.88
N PHE A 447 -22.22 -12.37 13.43
CA PHE A 447 -20.80 -12.25 13.19
C PHE A 447 -20.02 -13.38 13.88
N LYS A 448 -19.07 -13.97 13.19
CA LYS A 448 -18.17 -15.00 13.69
C LYS A 448 -16.82 -14.39 14.07
N GLU A 449 -16.53 -14.36 15.36
CA GLU A 449 -15.24 -13.89 15.86
C GLU A 449 -14.13 -14.90 15.52
N PRO A 450 -12.87 -14.43 15.32
CA PRO A 450 -11.74 -15.31 15.04
C PRO A 450 -11.50 -16.30 16.19
N SER A 451 -11.62 -17.59 15.91
CA SER A 451 -11.59 -18.65 16.91
C SER A 451 -10.20 -19.21 17.17
N THR A 452 -9.33 -19.24 16.14
CA THR A 452 -8.00 -19.85 16.18
C THR A 452 -6.89 -18.80 16.30
N LYS A 453 -5.69 -19.24 16.70
CA LYS A 453 -4.49 -18.39 16.64
C LYS A 453 -4.20 -17.91 15.22
N ARG A 454 -4.48 -18.77 14.22
CA ARG A 454 -4.23 -18.48 12.81
C ARG A 454 -5.14 -17.38 12.30
N THR A 455 -6.45 -17.50 12.51
CA THR A 455 -7.41 -16.45 12.09
C THR A 455 -7.18 -15.13 12.80
N LYS A 456 -6.82 -15.16 14.10
CA LYS A 456 -6.44 -13.94 14.86
C LYS A 456 -5.22 -13.27 14.26
N ALA A 457 -4.16 -14.02 13.95
CA ALA A 457 -2.95 -13.49 13.35
C ALA A 457 -3.21 -12.85 11.98
N ILE A 458 -4.05 -13.47 11.14
CA ILE A 458 -4.43 -12.91 9.83
C ILE A 458 -5.18 -11.57 10.03
N ILE A 459 -6.12 -11.52 10.95
CA ILE A 459 -6.93 -10.31 11.18
C ILE A 459 -6.10 -9.19 11.80
N GLU A 460 -5.22 -9.50 12.73
CA GLU A 460 -4.40 -8.50 13.43
C GLU A 460 -3.23 -7.97 12.60
N SER A 461 -2.65 -8.81 11.71
CA SER A 461 -1.41 -8.47 11.02
C SER A 461 -1.53 -8.42 9.50
N ASP A 462 -2.43 -9.18 8.88
CA ASP A 462 -2.47 -9.39 7.44
C ASP A 462 -3.76 -8.89 6.79
N LEU A 463 -4.67 -8.28 7.56
CA LEU A 463 -5.98 -7.82 7.05
C LEU A 463 -5.83 -6.83 5.89
N ALA A 464 -4.89 -5.91 6.00
CA ALA A 464 -4.62 -4.93 4.96
C ALA A 464 -4.04 -5.59 3.68
N ASP A 465 -3.12 -6.56 3.83
CA ASP A 465 -2.58 -7.36 2.70
C ASP A 465 -3.68 -8.19 2.02
N LEU A 466 -4.62 -8.71 2.80
CA LEU A 466 -5.75 -9.46 2.27
C LEU A 466 -6.72 -8.56 1.50
N LYS A 467 -7.05 -7.38 2.05
CA LYS A 467 -7.86 -6.39 1.33
C LYS A 467 -7.21 -5.98 0.00
N ALA A 468 -5.88 -5.81 -0.01
CA ALA A 468 -5.14 -5.52 -1.22
C ALA A 468 -5.25 -6.64 -2.26
N ALA A 469 -5.10 -7.89 -1.84
CA ALA A 469 -5.25 -9.04 -2.72
C ALA A 469 -6.67 -9.14 -3.30
N ILE A 470 -7.68 -8.81 -2.50
CA ILE A 470 -9.08 -8.79 -2.93
C ILE A 470 -9.30 -7.68 -3.98
N LEU A 471 -8.85 -6.44 -3.70
CA LEU A 471 -9.05 -5.29 -4.58
C LEU A 471 -8.21 -5.34 -5.87
N GLN A 472 -7.18 -6.17 -5.92
CA GLN A 472 -6.36 -6.40 -7.12
C GLN A 472 -6.82 -7.61 -7.95
N ASP A 473 -7.76 -8.41 -7.45
CA ASP A 473 -8.31 -9.53 -8.22
C ASP A 473 -9.17 -9.03 -9.38
N ASP A 474 -8.85 -9.43 -10.61
CA ASP A 474 -9.51 -8.95 -11.83
C ASP A 474 -11.04 -9.13 -11.80
N LYS A 475 -11.53 -10.18 -11.15
CA LYS A 475 -12.98 -10.44 -11.00
C LYS A 475 -13.63 -9.46 -10.03
N VAL A 476 -12.93 -9.11 -8.94
CA VAL A 476 -13.40 -8.10 -7.99
C VAL A 476 -13.33 -6.71 -8.61
N ILE A 477 -12.28 -6.40 -9.38
CA ILE A 477 -12.16 -5.15 -10.13
C ILE A 477 -13.34 -5.01 -11.11
N ALA A 478 -13.62 -6.04 -11.89
CA ALA A 478 -14.77 -6.06 -12.80
C ALA A 478 -16.10 -5.94 -12.03
N ALA A 479 -16.21 -6.58 -10.87
CA ALA A 479 -17.39 -6.51 -10.00
C ALA A 479 -17.59 -5.11 -9.39
N SER A 480 -16.53 -4.40 -9.04
CA SER A 480 -16.62 -3.05 -8.44
C SER A 480 -17.04 -1.97 -9.44
N ALA A 481 -16.77 -2.17 -10.72
CA ALA A 481 -17.13 -1.24 -11.79
C ALA A 481 -18.49 -1.54 -12.47
N GLY A 482 -19.11 -2.67 -12.19
CA GLY A 482 -20.40 -3.10 -12.71
C GLY A 482 -21.41 -3.40 -11.61
N LYS A 483 -22.69 -3.53 -11.98
CA LYS A 483 -23.76 -3.97 -11.06
C LYS A 483 -23.71 -5.49 -10.89
N ILE A 484 -22.69 -6.01 -10.20
CA ILE A 484 -22.65 -7.42 -9.80
C ILE A 484 -23.35 -7.55 -8.45
N ASP A 485 -24.06 -8.65 -8.28
CA ASP A 485 -24.72 -8.95 -7.03
C ASP A 485 -23.73 -8.98 -5.87
N PRO A 486 -23.90 -8.15 -4.84
CA PRO A 486 -22.98 -8.06 -3.70
C PRO A 486 -22.74 -9.40 -3.03
N GLU A 487 -23.74 -10.28 -2.95
CA GLU A 487 -23.58 -11.60 -2.35
C GLU A 487 -22.65 -12.51 -3.16
N VAL A 488 -22.56 -12.33 -4.48
CA VAL A 488 -21.55 -13.05 -5.31
C VAL A 488 -20.15 -12.60 -4.94
N VAL A 489 -19.95 -11.29 -4.78
CA VAL A 489 -18.64 -10.75 -4.34
C VAL A 489 -18.32 -11.29 -2.95
N ASN A 490 -19.21 -11.12 -1.99
CA ASN A 490 -18.98 -11.37 -0.59
C ASN A 490 -18.90 -12.87 -0.24
N LYS A 491 -19.78 -13.69 -0.84
CA LYS A 491 -19.94 -15.12 -0.48
C LYS A 491 -19.22 -16.09 -1.42
N ILE A 492 -18.72 -15.62 -2.58
CA ILE A 492 -18.06 -16.48 -3.56
C ILE A 492 -16.66 -15.99 -3.93
N LEU A 493 -16.51 -14.74 -4.36
CA LEU A 493 -15.22 -14.25 -4.84
C LEU A 493 -14.23 -14.07 -3.69
N ILE A 494 -14.63 -13.40 -2.62
CA ILE A 494 -13.77 -13.16 -1.45
C ILE A 494 -13.31 -14.46 -0.79
N PRO A 495 -14.16 -15.46 -0.49
CA PRO A 495 -13.71 -16.74 0.05
C PRO A 495 -12.68 -17.45 -0.82
N LYS A 496 -12.85 -17.44 -2.15
CA LYS A 496 -11.89 -18.05 -3.08
C LYS A 496 -10.52 -17.37 -3.04
N ILE A 497 -10.48 -16.06 -2.89
CA ILE A 497 -9.24 -15.30 -2.75
C ILE A 497 -8.57 -15.62 -1.42
N ILE A 498 -9.35 -15.67 -0.32
CA ILE A 498 -8.86 -16.05 1.01
C ILE A 498 -8.25 -17.47 0.97
N GLN A 499 -8.98 -18.44 0.41
CA GLN A 499 -8.51 -19.83 0.32
C GLN A 499 -7.24 -19.96 -0.54
N ARG A 500 -7.11 -19.18 -1.62
CA ARG A 500 -5.91 -19.15 -2.46
C ARG A 500 -4.71 -18.57 -1.73
N LYS A 501 -4.93 -17.52 -0.93
CA LYS A 501 -3.87 -16.85 -0.16
C LYS A 501 -3.47 -17.63 1.08
N TYR A 502 -4.43 -18.31 1.71
CA TYR A 502 -4.26 -19.09 2.94
C TYR A 502 -4.84 -20.49 2.76
N PRO A 503 -4.15 -21.38 2.02
CA PRO A 503 -4.65 -22.72 1.70
C PRO A 503 -4.75 -23.65 2.91
N ASP A 504 -4.13 -23.29 4.02
CA ASP A 504 -4.13 -23.99 5.31
C ASP A 504 -5.43 -23.81 6.11
N LEU A 505 -6.28 -22.84 5.76
CA LEU A 505 -7.51 -22.57 6.49
C LEU A 505 -8.62 -23.59 6.17
N THR A 506 -9.36 -23.97 7.21
CA THR A 506 -10.62 -24.71 7.07
C THR A 506 -11.74 -23.82 6.54
N GLU A 507 -12.83 -24.38 6.02
CA GLU A 507 -14.00 -23.62 5.55
C GLU A 507 -14.57 -22.68 6.64
N ALA A 508 -14.57 -23.12 7.91
CA ALA A 508 -15.05 -22.33 9.04
C ALA A 508 -14.14 -21.12 9.29
N GLU A 509 -12.82 -21.30 9.23
CA GLU A 509 -11.83 -20.24 9.40
C GLU A 509 -11.84 -19.26 8.22
N VAL A 510 -12.01 -19.74 6.98
CA VAL A 510 -12.23 -18.90 5.80
C VAL A 510 -13.46 -18.00 6.00
N GLU A 511 -14.55 -18.54 6.55
CA GLU A 511 -15.77 -17.77 6.81
C GLU A 511 -15.56 -16.71 7.91
N GLU A 512 -14.80 -17.01 8.98
CA GLU A 512 -14.43 -16.03 10.01
C GLU A 512 -13.64 -14.85 9.40
N VAL A 513 -12.60 -15.16 8.61
CA VAL A 513 -11.77 -14.15 7.94
C VAL A 513 -12.57 -13.37 6.91
N ARG A 514 -13.44 -14.05 6.14
CA ARG A 514 -14.34 -13.42 5.16
C ARG A 514 -15.25 -12.38 5.83
N GLN A 515 -15.95 -12.78 6.90
CA GLN A 515 -16.84 -11.87 7.59
C GLN A 515 -16.10 -10.65 8.14
N GLN A 516 -14.91 -10.85 8.71
CA GLN A 516 -14.09 -9.74 9.18
C GLN A 516 -13.74 -8.77 8.07
N VAL A 517 -13.28 -9.26 6.91
CA VAL A 517 -12.91 -8.42 5.76
C VAL A 517 -14.12 -7.66 5.23
N VAL A 518 -15.24 -8.35 5.01
CA VAL A 518 -16.44 -7.74 4.42
C VAL A 518 -17.01 -6.66 5.33
N VAL A 519 -17.09 -6.95 6.63
CA VAL A 519 -17.56 -5.99 7.63
C VAL A 519 -16.63 -4.78 7.72
N ASP A 520 -15.33 -5.02 7.76
CA ASP A 520 -14.34 -3.95 7.87
C ASP A 520 -14.35 -3.05 6.63
N CYS A 521 -14.40 -3.62 5.42
CA CYS A 521 -14.53 -2.86 4.18
C CYS A 521 -15.84 -2.06 4.09
N ALA A 522 -16.96 -2.62 4.57
CA ALA A 522 -18.25 -1.94 4.52
C ALA A 522 -18.35 -0.79 5.55
N ILE A 523 -17.72 -0.94 6.70
CA ILE A 523 -17.82 0.01 7.82
C ILE A 523 -16.73 1.09 7.77
N SER A 524 -15.50 0.77 7.35
CA SER A 524 -14.39 1.73 7.32
C SER A 524 -14.65 2.94 6.42
N SER A 525 -15.50 2.79 5.40
CA SER A 525 -15.90 3.87 4.48
C SER A 525 -17.27 4.47 4.81
N ALA A 526 -17.87 4.10 5.94
CA ALA A 526 -19.23 4.47 6.28
C ALA A 526 -19.30 5.75 7.11
N GLU A 527 -20.23 6.64 6.77
CA GLU A 527 -20.55 7.83 7.55
C GLU A 527 -21.47 7.46 8.71
N VAL A 528 -21.11 7.87 9.93
CA VAL A 528 -21.96 7.71 11.11
C VAL A 528 -22.71 9.02 11.38
N THR A 529 -24.02 8.96 11.43
CA THR A 529 -24.89 10.09 11.76
C THR A 529 -25.72 9.78 13.00
N GLU A 530 -25.96 10.78 13.84
CA GLU A 530 -26.83 10.64 15.02
C GLU A 530 -28.12 11.41 14.79
N GLN A 531 -29.26 10.71 14.90
CA GLN A 531 -30.59 11.30 14.76
C GLN A 531 -31.53 10.72 15.81
N GLY A 532 -32.14 11.59 16.60
CA GLY A 532 -33.14 11.19 17.65
C GLY A 532 -32.55 10.27 18.73
N GLY A 533 -31.27 10.45 19.11
CA GLY A 533 -30.59 9.62 20.11
C GLY A 533 -30.20 8.22 19.62
N LYS A 534 -30.37 7.94 18.33
CA LYS A 534 -29.92 6.70 17.68
C LYS A 534 -28.81 7.01 16.69
N LYS A 535 -27.84 6.09 16.62
CA LYS A 535 -26.71 6.18 15.66
C LYS A 535 -27.02 5.35 14.43
N PHE A 536 -26.92 5.98 13.28
CA PHE A 536 -27.08 5.34 11.98
C PHE A 536 -25.74 5.33 11.25
N ILE A 537 -25.46 4.23 10.60
CA ILE A 537 -24.32 4.09 9.71
C ILE A 537 -24.82 4.06 8.25
N ARG A 538 -24.23 4.90 7.43
CA ARG A 538 -24.50 4.89 5.99
C ARG A 538 -23.50 3.98 5.30
N MET A 539 -23.99 2.84 4.83
CA MET A 539 -23.20 1.90 4.05
C MET A 539 -23.76 1.87 2.61
N ALA A 540 -22.93 2.29 1.65
CA ALA A 540 -23.35 2.55 0.29
C ALA A 540 -24.54 3.54 0.25
N ASP A 541 -25.69 3.13 -0.26
CA ASP A 541 -26.93 3.91 -0.35
C ASP A 541 -27.92 3.70 0.79
N LYS A 542 -27.57 2.86 1.77
CA LYS A 542 -28.45 2.46 2.89
C LYS A 542 -28.03 3.06 4.21
N PHE A 543 -29.00 3.63 4.95
CA PHE A 543 -28.85 4.00 6.35
C PHE A 543 -29.32 2.84 7.22
N ILE A 544 -28.45 2.31 8.04
CA ILE A 544 -28.74 1.19 8.95
C ILE A 544 -28.50 1.67 10.37
N ASN A 545 -29.47 1.40 11.26
CA ASN A 545 -29.28 1.62 12.67
C ASN A 545 -28.16 0.71 13.18
N ILE A 546 -27.18 1.27 13.89
CA ILE A 546 -26.03 0.52 14.42
C ILE A 546 -26.50 -0.63 15.31
N ASP A 547 -27.61 -0.46 16.03
CA ASP A 547 -28.18 -1.50 16.87
C ASP A 547 -28.82 -2.66 16.09
N GLU A 548 -29.06 -2.50 14.80
CA GLU A 548 -29.68 -3.49 13.91
C GLU A 548 -28.66 -4.12 12.95
N LEU A 549 -27.36 -3.85 13.11
CA LEU A 549 -26.32 -4.41 12.27
C LEU A 549 -26.30 -5.94 12.36
N HIS A 550 -26.43 -6.59 11.21
CA HIS A 550 -26.38 -8.04 11.07
C HIS A 550 -25.54 -8.41 9.84
N ILE A 551 -24.80 -9.52 9.91
CA ILE A 551 -23.91 -9.95 8.82
C ILE A 551 -24.68 -10.15 7.50
N ASP A 552 -25.89 -10.68 7.54
CA ASP A 552 -26.70 -10.88 6.33
C ASP A 552 -27.08 -9.56 5.64
N LEU A 553 -27.27 -8.46 6.38
CA LEU A 553 -27.48 -7.14 5.80
C LEU A 553 -26.20 -6.59 5.17
N ILE A 554 -25.07 -6.82 5.81
CA ILE A 554 -23.75 -6.39 5.32
C ILE A 554 -23.37 -7.18 4.05
N ASP A 555 -23.67 -8.48 4.01
CA ASP A 555 -23.43 -9.32 2.83
C ASP A 555 -24.20 -8.87 1.58
N GLN A 556 -25.29 -8.12 1.75
CA GLN A 556 -26.08 -7.53 0.66
C GLN A 556 -25.53 -6.18 0.16
N ILE A 557 -24.43 -5.71 0.73
CA ILE A 557 -23.79 -4.45 0.37
C ILE A 557 -22.50 -4.77 -0.38
N ASN A 558 -22.32 -4.16 -1.56
CA ASN A 558 -21.03 -4.24 -2.24
C ASN A 558 -20.02 -3.33 -1.49
N PRO A 559 -19.02 -3.90 -0.81
CA PRO A 559 -18.06 -3.11 -0.05
C PRO A 559 -17.21 -2.20 -0.95
N PHE A 560 -17.24 -2.40 -2.28
CA PHE A 560 -16.46 -1.65 -3.27
C PHE A 560 -17.34 -0.76 -4.17
N GLN A 561 -18.60 -0.53 -3.82
CA GLN A 561 -19.55 0.27 -4.62
C GLN A 561 -19.08 1.71 -4.84
N LYS A 562 -18.30 2.25 -3.91
CA LYS A 562 -17.76 3.62 -4.00
C LYS A 562 -16.88 3.84 -5.23
N ALA A 563 -16.21 2.78 -5.76
CA ALA A 563 -15.47 2.86 -7.02
C ALA A 563 -16.37 3.30 -8.18
N PHE A 564 -17.55 2.72 -8.28
CA PHE A 564 -18.52 3.06 -9.32
C PHE A 564 -19.06 4.48 -9.14
N GLU A 565 -19.30 4.92 -7.92
CA GLU A 565 -19.75 6.29 -7.63
C GLU A 565 -18.70 7.33 -8.02
N ILE A 566 -17.43 7.05 -7.77
CA ILE A 566 -16.31 7.90 -8.19
C ILE A 566 -16.28 8.03 -9.71
N LEU A 567 -16.35 6.90 -10.43
CA LEU A 567 -16.40 6.88 -11.89
C LEU A 567 -17.59 7.66 -12.43
N SER A 568 -18.79 7.39 -11.94
CA SER A 568 -20.01 8.01 -12.45
C SER A 568 -20.09 9.52 -12.25
N LYS A 569 -19.39 10.06 -11.26
CA LYS A 569 -19.34 11.51 -10.99
C LYS A 569 -18.22 12.23 -11.74
N SER A 570 -17.16 11.51 -12.12
CA SER A 570 -15.91 12.11 -12.60
C SER A 570 -15.67 11.96 -14.09
N ILE A 571 -16.46 11.14 -14.80
CA ILE A 571 -16.31 10.86 -16.22
C ILE A 571 -17.62 11.07 -16.97
N THR A 572 -17.52 11.26 -18.30
CA THR A 572 -18.69 11.44 -19.16
C THR A 572 -19.50 10.15 -19.30
N THR A 573 -20.80 10.28 -19.64
CA THR A 573 -21.70 9.14 -19.86
C THR A 573 -21.19 8.21 -20.95
N ASP A 574 -20.54 8.73 -21.99
CA ASP A 574 -20.01 7.94 -23.11
C ASP A 574 -18.80 7.11 -22.69
N VAL A 575 -17.88 7.70 -21.89
CA VAL A 575 -16.75 6.97 -21.30
C VAL A 575 -17.25 5.91 -20.31
N LEU A 576 -18.30 6.21 -19.52
CA LEU A 576 -18.89 5.23 -18.61
C LEU A 576 -19.48 4.04 -19.36
N LYS A 577 -20.17 4.27 -20.50
CA LYS A 577 -20.66 3.19 -21.37
C LYS A 577 -19.53 2.34 -21.92
N LEU A 578 -18.45 2.99 -22.40
CA LEU A 578 -17.29 2.31 -22.92
C LEU A 578 -16.64 1.38 -21.88
N ILE A 579 -16.56 1.85 -20.63
CA ILE A 579 -16.07 1.03 -19.50
C ILE A 579 -17.00 -0.18 -19.29
N GLN A 580 -18.30 0.03 -19.28
CA GLN A 580 -19.30 -1.02 -19.11
C GLN A 580 -19.22 -2.07 -20.24
N GLU A 581 -19.10 -1.64 -21.48
CA GLU A 581 -18.92 -2.52 -22.65
C GLU A 581 -17.62 -3.31 -22.58
N SER A 582 -16.51 -2.68 -22.14
CA SER A 582 -15.22 -3.35 -21.96
C SER A 582 -15.28 -4.42 -20.87
N ILE A 583 -15.99 -4.16 -19.77
CA ILE A 583 -16.21 -5.14 -18.69
C ILE A 583 -17.10 -6.29 -19.17
N GLU A 584 -18.13 -6.03 -19.98
CA GLU A 584 -18.99 -7.06 -20.57
C GLU A 584 -18.22 -8.02 -21.48
N THR A 585 -17.23 -7.52 -22.21
CA THR A 585 -16.37 -8.37 -23.05
C THR A 585 -15.42 -9.25 -22.23
N THR A 586 -15.09 -8.83 -21.01
CA THR A 586 -14.29 -9.61 -20.05
C THR A 586 -15.21 -10.47 -19.17
N ARG A 587 -15.98 -11.39 -19.79
CA ARG A 587 -17.04 -12.16 -19.13
C ARG A 587 -16.52 -12.89 -17.90
N ILE A 588 -17.10 -12.57 -16.74
CA ILE A 588 -16.99 -13.40 -15.54
C ILE A 588 -17.73 -14.71 -15.84
N GLN A 589 -16.99 -15.81 -16.02
CA GLN A 589 -17.60 -17.10 -16.27
C GLN A 589 -18.41 -17.55 -15.05
N MET A 590 -19.66 -17.97 -15.28
CA MET A 590 -20.53 -18.54 -14.25
C MET A 590 -19.98 -19.89 -13.78
N ASP A 591 -19.77 -20.06 -12.47
CA ASP A 591 -19.48 -21.35 -11.88
C ASP A 591 -20.70 -21.95 -11.15
N PHE A 592 -20.58 -23.20 -10.70
CA PHE A 592 -21.69 -23.92 -10.07
C PHE A 592 -22.14 -23.26 -8.75
N GLU A 593 -21.21 -22.75 -7.95
CA GLU A 593 -21.51 -22.15 -6.64
C GLU A 593 -22.22 -20.81 -6.81
N GLU A 594 -21.77 -20.01 -7.78
CA GLU A 594 -22.43 -18.77 -8.15
C GLU A 594 -23.85 -19.03 -8.67
N ALA A 595 -23.99 -20.01 -9.57
CA ALA A 595 -25.30 -20.40 -10.09
C ALA A 595 -26.24 -20.89 -8.98
N LYS A 596 -25.72 -21.63 -8.00
CA LYS A 596 -26.49 -22.09 -6.83
C LYS A 596 -27.00 -20.92 -5.98
N LEU A 597 -26.16 -19.91 -5.78
CA LEU A 597 -26.53 -18.70 -5.03
C LEU A 597 -27.56 -17.83 -5.78
N LEU A 598 -27.38 -17.68 -7.10
CA LEU A 598 -28.27 -16.85 -7.91
C LEU A 598 -29.62 -17.52 -8.25
N TRP A 599 -29.70 -18.85 -8.19
CA TRP A 599 -30.91 -19.57 -8.56
C TRP A 599 -32.18 -19.20 -7.76
N PRO A 600 -32.12 -19.00 -6.43
CA PRO A 600 -33.26 -18.46 -5.68
C PRO A 600 -33.70 -17.09 -6.18
N LYS A 601 -32.76 -16.19 -6.55
CA LYS A 601 -33.04 -14.85 -7.09
C LYS A 601 -33.66 -14.92 -8.49
N VAL A 602 -33.26 -15.89 -9.32
CA VAL A 602 -33.92 -16.18 -10.60
C VAL A 602 -35.39 -16.56 -10.37
N LYS A 603 -35.66 -17.43 -9.40
CA LYS A 603 -37.05 -17.82 -9.07
C LYS A 603 -37.88 -16.64 -8.58
N GLN A 604 -37.29 -15.79 -7.73
CA GLN A 604 -37.93 -14.57 -7.25
C GLN A 604 -38.24 -13.62 -8.41
N PHE A 605 -37.27 -13.37 -9.31
CA PHE A 605 -37.43 -12.53 -10.48
C PHE A 605 -38.58 -13.03 -11.38
N VAL A 606 -38.64 -14.35 -11.65
CA VAL A 606 -39.70 -14.95 -12.45
C VAL A 606 -41.07 -14.78 -11.77
N HIS A 607 -41.11 -14.94 -10.44
CA HIS A 607 -42.34 -14.74 -9.68
C HIS A 607 -42.83 -13.27 -9.73
N GLU A 608 -41.91 -12.31 -9.57
CA GLU A 608 -42.23 -10.87 -9.54
C GLU A 608 -42.52 -10.29 -10.91
N LYS A 609 -41.81 -10.72 -11.94
CA LYS A 609 -41.88 -10.15 -13.29
C LYS A 609 -42.73 -10.99 -14.26
N GLY A 610 -43.12 -12.22 -13.90
CA GLY A 610 -43.89 -13.12 -14.73
C GLY A 610 -43.17 -13.62 -16.00
N ARG A 611 -41.85 -13.43 -16.12
CA ARG A 611 -41.03 -13.85 -17.26
C ARG A 611 -39.64 -14.32 -16.81
N GLU A 612 -38.96 -15.08 -17.67
CA GLU A 612 -37.54 -15.37 -17.45
C GLU A 612 -36.68 -14.08 -17.61
N PRO A 613 -35.54 -13.97 -16.91
CA PRO A 613 -34.57 -12.89 -17.12
C PRO A 613 -34.06 -12.87 -18.56
N ASP A 614 -33.80 -11.68 -19.11
CA ASP A 614 -33.37 -11.48 -20.50
C ASP A 614 -31.86 -11.16 -20.54
N LEU A 615 -31.14 -11.88 -21.40
CA LEU A 615 -29.71 -11.61 -21.68
C LEU A 615 -29.46 -10.24 -22.30
N ASN A 616 -30.43 -9.68 -23.01
CA ASN A 616 -30.30 -8.38 -23.66
C ASN A 616 -30.86 -7.23 -22.83
N SER A 617 -31.26 -7.49 -21.57
CA SER A 617 -31.69 -6.44 -20.65
C SER A 617 -30.62 -5.37 -20.45
N SER A 618 -31.01 -4.12 -20.30
CA SER A 618 -30.12 -3.03 -19.88
C SER A 618 -29.72 -3.13 -18.40
N ASP A 619 -30.39 -3.99 -17.62
CA ASP A 619 -30.09 -4.25 -16.23
C ASP A 619 -29.09 -5.42 -16.11
N PHE A 620 -27.90 -5.12 -15.58
CA PHE A 620 -26.83 -6.09 -15.36
C PHE A 620 -27.24 -7.23 -14.42
N THR A 621 -28.05 -6.95 -13.42
CA THR A 621 -28.56 -7.96 -12.48
C THR A 621 -29.44 -8.94 -13.23
N GLU A 622 -30.32 -8.46 -14.06
CA GLU A 622 -31.18 -9.31 -14.89
C GLU A 622 -30.37 -10.13 -15.91
N LYS A 623 -29.39 -9.52 -16.59
CA LYS A 623 -28.47 -10.26 -17.48
C LYS A 623 -27.76 -11.40 -16.74
N ARG A 624 -27.26 -11.14 -15.54
CA ARG A 624 -26.55 -12.16 -14.75
C ARG A 624 -27.49 -13.29 -14.31
N LEU A 625 -28.73 -12.97 -13.98
CA LEU A 625 -29.75 -13.98 -13.71
C LEU A 625 -30.08 -14.80 -14.96
N ALA A 626 -30.11 -14.18 -16.16
CA ALA A 626 -30.31 -14.89 -17.44
C ALA A 626 -29.13 -15.85 -17.74
N GLU A 627 -27.88 -15.41 -17.50
CA GLU A 627 -26.71 -16.29 -17.62
C GLU A 627 -26.77 -17.48 -16.66
N CYS A 628 -27.27 -17.27 -15.43
CA CYS A 628 -27.50 -18.34 -14.47
C CYS A 628 -28.52 -19.38 -15.01
N VAL A 629 -29.60 -18.94 -15.60
CA VAL A 629 -30.61 -19.82 -16.25
C VAL A 629 -29.96 -20.65 -17.35
N ILE A 630 -29.16 -20.04 -18.22
CA ILE A 630 -28.45 -20.73 -19.30
C ILE A 630 -27.45 -21.75 -18.74
N TYR A 631 -26.63 -21.35 -17.76
CA TYR A 631 -25.69 -22.25 -17.13
C TYR A 631 -26.37 -23.48 -16.54
N ILE A 632 -27.46 -23.30 -15.79
CA ILE A 632 -28.20 -24.42 -15.20
C ILE A 632 -28.86 -25.30 -16.29
N LYS A 633 -29.42 -24.70 -17.34
CA LYS A 633 -29.96 -25.46 -18.49
C LYS A 633 -28.85 -26.30 -19.15
N GLN A 634 -27.65 -25.76 -19.31
CA GLN A 634 -26.50 -26.50 -19.87
C GLN A 634 -26.05 -27.65 -18.95
N GLN A 635 -25.96 -27.42 -17.64
CA GLN A 635 -25.59 -28.47 -16.69
C GLN A 635 -26.63 -29.60 -16.62
N LYS A 636 -27.92 -29.28 -16.72
CA LYS A 636 -28.97 -30.29 -16.80
C LYS A 636 -28.84 -31.15 -18.07
N ARG A 637 -28.51 -30.55 -19.22
CA ARG A 637 -28.28 -31.29 -20.48
C ARG A 637 -27.09 -32.24 -20.40
N LYS A 638 -26.03 -31.85 -19.69
CA LYS A 638 -24.83 -32.69 -19.48
C LYS A 638 -25.08 -33.88 -18.52
N ARG A 639 -26.12 -33.82 -17.67
CA ARG A 639 -26.48 -34.85 -16.71
C ARG A 639 -27.53 -35.84 -17.20
N VAL A 640 -28.12 -35.65 -18.37
CA VAL A 640 -29.02 -36.61 -19.01
C VAL A 640 -28.14 -37.46 -19.94
N PRO A 641 -27.85 -38.74 -19.61
CA PRO A 641 -27.18 -39.64 -20.54
C PRO A 641 -28.11 -39.84 -21.76
N ALA A 642 -27.53 -39.85 -22.96
CA ALA A 642 -28.24 -40.13 -24.21
C ALA A 642 -28.75 -41.58 -24.23
#